data_13247a53f03127f8391eddc7dbf540cf
#
_entry.id   13247a53f03127f8391eddc7dbf540cf
#
_cell.length_a   1.000
_cell.length_b   1.000
_cell.length_c   1.000
_cell.angle_alpha   90.00
_cell.angle_beta   90.00
_cell.angle_gamma   90.00
#
_symmetry.space_group_name_H-M   'P 1'
#
loop_
_entity.id
_entity.type
_entity.pdbx_description
1 polymer ?
#
loop_
_entity_poly.entity_id
_entity_poly.type
_entity_poly.pdbx_seq_one_letter_code
_entity_poly.pdbx_strand_id
1 'polypeptide(L)'
;MAIVKMKRLQVLALERDHDAILRRLQHMGCLEISEPDTEALPDTLRRCDAATADCLARQRQLQTAMDTLRRTAPPPKAGLLTPRPRISERDYLDEASLAAELETAQRINELSADINRLTAKETQLRSEQAALRPWRSLDVPLELTETRWCDITTGTLPPFAHWDEVQGALASQIPEAEAYLLYADREQQCLLLLTHKTVTAAALELLRSFGFAGGQLKGRRGTPEENLTALDDALRQTAAEKENARQALAALGDKLPDLQLCSDRLSSRLMREENRKRLLTDGCIVAFDGWVPAVKLPKLAAWLDTLDCAYDVSDPTAKEIPNVPVQLHGNVLTRSMNCITEQYSMPAYDGVDPNPIMAPFFIFFFGMMMADMGYGLAMIVGSLLFLKKKRPANRSFMEMIFWCGIMTFIFGALTGGFLGDFIPQLCKLIDPASTVALPSLFDPLNDTMAIMVGSLVLGGIQVFTGMAVSVVEKCRNGHFPDALFDEITWWIILAGGAMALLGVGSVGGVPVVLCIGGVMLLYGAGRGKKGFGKVTGVVAAVYNGVTGFFSDILSYVRLMALMLSGAVLAQVFNMLGATTGNIVTFVIISLVGNTLNLALNLLGCYVHDMRLQFLEFFGRFYKDGGKAFRPLCMQSNYVEIVKEEHE
;
A
#
# COMPACT_ATOMS: atom_id res chain seq x y z
N MET A 1 27.24 17.60 -4.40
CA MET A 1 25.95 17.70 -3.71
C MET A 1 25.00 16.78 -4.39
N ALA A 2 24.33 15.91 -3.64
CA ALA A 2 23.37 14.96 -4.21
C ALA A 2 21.96 15.57 -4.36
N ILE A 3 21.69 16.71 -3.69
CA ILE A 3 20.48 17.51 -3.91
C ILE A 3 20.68 18.34 -5.18
N VAL A 4 19.76 18.15 -6.14
CA VAL A 4 19.79 18.87 -7.42
C VAL A 4 19.45 20.34 -7.19
N LYS A 5 20.22 21.25 -7.77
CA LYS A 5 19.90 22.68 -7.73
C LYS A 5 18.62 22.95 -8.52
N MET A 6 17.66 23.60 -7.89
CA MET A 6 16.41 24.04 -8.49
C MET A 6 16.48 25.50 -8.89
N LYS A 7 15.81 25.84 -9.96
CA LYS A 7 15.59 27.21 -10.41
C LYS A 7 14.10 27.50 -10.43
N ARG A 8 13.72 28.70 -10.03
CA ARG A 8 12.35 29.18 -10.18
C ARG A 8 12.17 29.68 -11.61
N LEU A 9 11.12 29.23 -12.26
CA LEU A 9 10.72 29.65 -13.59
C LEU A 9 9.35 30.31 -13.50
N GLN A 10 9.26 31.55 -13.96
CA GLN A 10 7.99 32.26 -14.11
C GLN A 10 7.70 32.39 -15.60
N VAL A 11 6.49 32.04 -16.01
CA VAL A 11 6.09 32.05 -17.44
C VAL A 11 4.81 32.85 -17.60
N LEU A 12 4.80 33.71 -18.61
CA LEU A 12 3.65 34.45 -19.12
C LEU A 12 3.44 34.06 -20.57
N ALA A 13 2.32 33.44 -20.88
CA ALA A 13 2.00 32.96 -22.22
C ALA A 13 0.57 33.38 -22.62
N LEU A 14 0.23 33.22 -23.91
CA LEU A 14 -1.12 33.51 -24.38
C LEU A 14 -2.10 32.41 -23.94
N GLU A 15 -3.32 32.79 -23.59
CA GLU A 15 -4.38 31.85 -23.16
C GLU A 15 -4.63 30.74 -24.20
N ARG A 16 -4.58 31.07 -25.50
CA ARG A 16 -4.80 30.10 -26.59
C ARG A 16 -3.77 28.95 -26.60
N ASP A 17 -2.58 29.18 -26.07
CA ASP A 17 -1.46 28.23 -26.16
C ASP A 17 -1.30 27.39 -24.89
N HIS A 18 -2.08 27.64 -23.83
CA HIS A 18 -1.93 27.02 -22.52
C HIS A 18 -2.03 25.48 -22.56
N ASP A 19 -2.96 24.92 -23.35
CA ASP A 19 -3.10 23.46 -23.46
C ASP A 19 -1.89 22.81 -24.18
N ALA A 20 -1.37 23.46 -25.20
CA ALA A 20 -0.18 23.00 -25.92
C ALA A 20 1.06 23.03 -24.99
N ILE A 21 1.16 24.09 -24.19
CA ILE A 21 2.23 24.26 -23.19
C ILE A 21 2.15 23.15 -22.16
N LEU A 22 0.99 22.91 -21.55
CA LEU A 22 0.82 21.86 -20.55
C LEU A 22 1.11 20.46 -21.10
N ARG A 23 0.66 20.14 -22.31
CA ARG A 23 0.96 18.85 -22.98
C ARG A 23 2.45 18.66 -23.19
N ARG A 24 3.15 19.70 -23.67
CA ARG A 24 4.60 19.60 -23.90
C ARG A 24 5.40 19.55 -22.62
N LEU A 25 5.02 20.31 -21.59
CA LEU A 25 5.62 20.23 -20.25
C LEU A 25 5.45 18.82 -19.66
N GLN A 26 4.27 18.21 -19.85
CA GLN A 26 3.99 16.85 -19.39
C GLN A 26 4.87 15.81 -20.14
N HIS A 27 5.10 16.01 -21.44
CA HIS A 27 6.01 15.18 -22.21
C HIS A 27 7.46 15.32 -21.74
N MET A 28 7.93 16.55 -21.50
CA MET A 28 9.30 16.81 -21.03
C MET A 28 9.53 16.29 -19.60
N GLY A 29 8.54 16.31 -18.73
CA GLY A 29 8.62 15.85 -17.34
C GLY A 29 9.71 16.56 -16.55
N CYS A 30 9.82 17.88 -16.70
CA CYS A 30 10.91 18.67 -16.13
C CYS A 30 10.48 19.79 -15.20
N LEU A 31 9.20 20.18 -15.20
CA LEU A 31 8.66 21.29 -14.44
C LEU A 31 7.64 20.80 -13.41
N GLU A 32 7.74 21.27 -12.18
CA GLU A 32 6.69 21.21 -11.18
C GLU A 32 6.03 22.60 -11.07
N ILE A 33 4.73 22.70 -11.38
CA ILE A 33 3.97 23.94 -11.29
C ILE A 33 3.63 24.19 -9.82
N SER A 34 4.02 25.34 -9.31
CA SER A 34 3.76 25.76 -7.93
C SER A 34 2.30 26.17 -7.74
N GLU A 35 1.82 26.08 -6.50
CA GLU A 35 0.54 26.68 -6.16
C GLU A 35 0.70 28.20 -6.10
N PRO A 36 -0.13 29.00 -6.81
CA PRO A 36 -0.02 30.44 -6.79
C PRO A 36 -0.32 31.00 -5.40
N ASP A 37 0.44 31.98 -4.97
CA ASP A 37 0.18 32.71 -3.73
C ASP A 37 -1.02 33.64 -3.94
N THR A 38 -2.18 33.23 -3.45
CA THR A 38 -3.45 33.93 -3.65
C THR A 38 -3.55 35.24 -2.87
N GLU A 39 -2.72 35.47 -1.83
CA GLU A 39 -2.76 36.69 -1.03
C GLU A 39 -2.10 37.89 -1.74
N ALA A 40 -1.22 37.62 -2.70
CA ALA A 40 -0.48 38.64 -3.44
C ALA A 40 -1.03 38.94 -4.85
N LEU A 41 -2.16 38.31 -5.25
CA LEU A 41 -2.66 38.42 -6.61
C LEU A 41 -3.52 39.69 -6.82
N PRO A 42 -3.39 40.36 -7.99
CA PRO A 42 -4.33 41.39 -8.42
C PRO A 42 -5.73 40.80 -8.60
N ASP A 43 -6.77 41.56 -8.29
CA ASP A 43 -8.20 41.16 -8.44
C ASP A 43 -8.59 40.77 -9.90
N THR A 44 -7.74 41.06 -10.87
CA THR A 44 -7.94 40.76 -12.30
C THR A 44 -7.58 39.31 -12.67
N LEU A 45 -6.74 38.63 -11.87
CA LEU A 45 -6.28 37.28 -12.15
C LEU A 45 -7.13 36.25 -11.42
N ARG A 46 -7.61 35.27 -12.17
CA ARG A 46 -8.40 34.13 -11.66
C ARG A 46 -7.74 32.80 -12.02
N ARG A 47 -8.03 31.75 -11.26
CA ARG A 47 -7.57 30.39 -11.61
C ARG A 47 -8.27 29.92 -12.88
N CYS A 48 -7.52 29.18 -13.72
CA CYS A 48 -8.09 28.56 -14.92
C CYS A 48 -9.12 27.49 -14.54
N ASP A 49 -10.20 27.41 -15.32
CA ASP A 49 -11.18 26.34 -15.18
C ASP A 49 -10.56 25.00 -15.59
N ALA A 50 -10.89 23.96 -14.86
CA ALA A 50 -10.36 22.62 -15.13
C ALA A 50 -11.43 21.53 -14.95
N ALA A 51 -11.44 20.59 -15.86
CA ALA A 51 -12.41 19.48 -15.92
C ALA A 51 -12.03 18.29 -14.99
N THR A 52 -11.47 18.57 -13.79
CA THR A 52 -11.00 17.52 -12.89
C THR A 52 -12.13 16.62 -12.38
N ALA A 53 -13.33 17.17 -12.11
CA ALA A 53 -14.48 16.39 -11.64
C ALA A 53 -14.93 15.37 -12.69
N ASP A 54 -15.00 15.77 -13.96
CA ASP A 54 -15.34 14.89 -15.08
C ASP A 54 -14.29 13.79 -15.28
N CYS A 55 -13.00 14.13 -15.24
CA CYS A 55 -11.92 13.15 -15.33
C CYS A 55 -11.98 12.12 -14.19
N LEU A 56 -12.24 12.56 -12.94
CA LEU A 56 -12.39 11.67 -11.79
C LEU A 56 -13.62 10.78 -11.90
N ALA A 57 -14.74 11.28 -12.40
CA ALA A 57 -15.95 10.49 -12.63
C ALA A 57 -15.70 9.38 -13.66
N ARG A 58 -15.08 9.71 -14.79
CA ARG A 58 -14.69 8.75 -15.84
C ARG A 58 -13.69 7.71 -15.32
N GLN A 59 -12.72 8.13 -14.53
CA GLN A 59 -11.74 7.21 -13.93
C GLN A 59 -12.40 6.21 -12.98
N ARG A 60 -13.38 6.64 -12.15
CA ARG A 60 -14.15 5.75 -11.28
C ARG A 60 -14.99 4.76 -12.09
N GLN A 61 -15.68 5.22 -13.14
CA GLN A 61 -16.44 4.35 -14.04
C GLN A 61 -15.57 3.27 -14.67
N LEU A 62 -14.39 3.66 -15.15
CA LEU A 62 -13.41 2.76 -15.75
C LEU A 62 -12.87 1.76 -14.73
N GLN A 63 -12.53 2.20 -13.52
CA GLN A 63 -12.05 1.33 -12.46
C GLN A 63 -13.11 0.28 -12.09
N THR A 64 -14.39 0.67 -11.98
CA THR A 64 -15.50 -0.25 -11.72
C THR A 64 -15.63 -1.29 -12.83
N ALA A 65 -15.51 -0.88 -14.09
CA ALA A 65 -15.55 -1.79 -15.24
C ALA A 65 -14.39 -2.79 -15.22
N MET A 66 -13.17 -2.32 -14.97
CA MET A 66 -11.99 -3.20 -14.86
C MET A 66 -12.12 -4.20 -13.71
N ASP A 67 -12.62 -3.78 -12.55
CA ASP A 67 -12.80 -4.65 -11.39
C ASP A 67 -13.90 -5.70 -11.64
N THR A 68 -14.95 -5.32 -12.38
CA THR A 68 -16.00 -6.23 -12.83
C THR A 68 -15.44 -7.30 -13.77
N LEU A 69 -14.66 -6.92 -14.78
CA LEU A 69 -14.03 -7.86 -15.70
C LEU A 69 -13.04 -8.79 -14.99
N ARG A 70 -12.23 -8.29 -14.07
CA ARG A 70 -11.30 -9.12 -13.28
C ARG A 70 -12.00 -10.21 -12.48
N ARG A 71 -13.23 -9.96 -12.01
CA ARG A 71 -14.04 -10.92 -11.27
C ARG A 71 -14.75 -11.91 -12.17
N THR A 72 -15.24 -11.47 -13.32
CA THR A 72 -16.11 -12.27 -14.21
C THR A 72 -15.31 -13.03 -15.27
N ALA A 73 -14.30 -12.39 -15.84
CA ALA A 73 -13.39 -12.95 -16.83
C ALA A 73 -11.95 -12.70 -16.36
N PRO A 74 -11.44 -13.46 -15.36
CA PRO A 74 -10.08 -13.25 -14.88
C PRO A 74 -9.12 -13.44 -16.05
N PRO A 75 -8.21 -12.47 -16.26
CA PRO A 75 -7.19 -12.61 -17.30
C PRO A 75 -6.40 -13.90 -17.08
N PRO A 76 -5.86 -14.52 -18.14
CA PRO A 76 -5.00 -15.68 -17.99
C PRO A 76 -3.94 -15.31 -16.94
N LYS A 77 -3.73 -16.20 -15.96
CA LYS A 77 -2.83 -15.93 -14.81
C LYS A 77 -1.48 -15.47 -15.36
N ALA A 78 -1.33 -14.15 -15.46
CA ALA A 78 -0.05 -13.55 -15.77
C ALA A 78 0.92 -14.06 -14.71
N GLY A 79 1.98 -14.75 -15.12
CA GLY A 79 2.99 -15.24 -14.18
C GLY A 79 3.50 -14.08 -13.34
N LEU A 80 3.92 -14.34 -12.11
CA LEU A 80 4.44 -13.32 -11.18
C LEU A 80 5.49 -12.40 -11.81
N LEU A 81 6.15 -12.87 -12.88
CA LEU A 81 7.26 -12.22 -13.58
C LEU A 81 6.89 -11.71 -14.99
N THR A 82 5.59 -11.55 -15.33
CA THR A 82 5.18 -11.03 -16.64
C THR A 82 5.54 -9.54 -16.75
N PRO A 83 6.32 -9.11 -17.76
CA PRO A 83 6.67 -7.71 -17.96
C PRO A 83 5.44 -6.89 -18.36
N ARG A 84 5.47 -5.58 -18.08
CA ARG A 84 4.45 -4.65 -18.56
C ARG A 84 4.52 -4.55 -20.08
N PRO A 85 3.38 -4.44 -20.78
CA PRO A 85 3.38 -4.19 -22.22
C PRO A 85 4.05 -2.87 -22.53
N ARG A 86 4.87 -2.86 -23.58
CA ARG A 86 5.55 -1.66 -24.09
C ARG A 86 4.68 -1.01 -25.15
N ILE A 87 4.45 0.28 -25.00
CA ILE A 87 3.67 1.08 -25.94
C ILE A 87 4.51 2.27 -26.38
N SER A 88 4.42 2.63 -27.66
CA SER A 88 5.08 3.82 -28.19
C SER A 88 4.45 5.07 -27.58
N GLU A 89 5.21 6.15 -27.49
CA GLU A 89 4.71 7.42 -27.00
C GLU A 89 3.57 7.97 -27.87
N ARG A 90 3.62 7.74 -29.19
CA ARG A 90 2.57 8.14 -30.13
C ARG A 90 1.25 7.44 -29.84
N ASP A 91 1.30 6.12 -29.66
CA ASP A 91 0.10 5.32 -29.36
C ASP A 91 -0.46 5.68 -27.98
N TYR A 92 0.41 6.05 -27.03
CA TYR A 92 -0.04 6.51 -25.71
C TYR A 92 -0.79 7.84 -25.78
N LEU A 93 -0.35 8.77 -26.63
CA LEU A 93 -0.94 10.11 -26.80
C LEU A 93 -2.17 10.11 -27.73
N ASP A 94 -2.50 8.99 -28.38
CA ASP A 94 -3.67 8.88 -29.22
C ASP A 94 -4.96 8.95 -28.38
N GLU A 95 -5.59 10.13 -28.42
CA GLU A 95 -6.86 10.38 -27.74
C GLU A 95 -8.07 9.87 -28.54
N ALA A 96 -7.90 9.44 -29.79
CA ALA A 96 -9.04 9.03 -30.64
C ALA A 96 -9.68 7.72 -30.12
N SER A 97 -8.89 6.80 -29.57
CA SER A 97 -9.39 5.55 -28.99
C SER A 97 -10.05 5.73 -27.62
N LEU A 98 -9.78 6.83 -26.92
CA LEU A 98 -10.27 7.08 -25.55
C LEU A 98 -11.80 7.06 -25.45
N ALA A 99 -12.49 7.61 -26.47
CA ALA A 99 -13.97 7.64 -26.48
C ALA A 99 -14.54 6.23 -26.61
N ALA A 100 -14.00 5.41 -27.50
CA ALA A 100 -14.43 4.01 -27.71
C ALA A 100 -14.17 3.13 -26.49
N GLU A 101 -13.03 3.35 -25.81
CA GLU A 101 -12.66 2.63 -24.58
C GLU A 101 -13.60 3.01 -23.43
N LEU A 102 -13.98 4.29 -23.30
CA LEU A 102 -14.96 4.74 -22.31
C LEU A 102 -16.37 4.21 -22.57
N GLU A 103 -16.80 4.14 -23.84
CA GLU A 103 -18.05 3.52 -24.24
C GLU A 103 -18.07 2.02 -23.87
N THR A 104 -16.95 1.34 -24.11
CA THR A 104 -16.77 -0.06 -23.71
C THR A 104 -16.89 -0.22 -22.18
N ALA A 105 -16.27 0.66 -21.40
CA ALA A 105 -16.37 0.66 -19.96
C ALA A 105 -17.80 0.92 -19.47
N GLN A 106 -18.52 1.84 -20.12
CA GLN A 106 -19.93 2.09 -19.81
C GLN A 106 -20.78 0.85 -20.10
N ARG A 107 -20.59 0.20 -21.24
CA ARG A 107 -21.28 -1.04 -21.61
C ARG A 107 -21.05 -2.16 -20.59
N ILE A 108 -19.83 -2.32 -20.08
CA ILE A 108 -19.50 -3.29 -19.02
C ILE A 108 -20.27 -2.97 -17.73
N ASN A 109 -20.32 -1.69 -17.33
CA ASN A 109 -21.04 -1.26 -16.14
C ASN A 109 -22.57 -1.47 -16.29
N GLU A 110 -23.14 -1.21 -17.47
CA GLU A 110 -24.54 -1.49 -17.77
C GLU A 110 -24.84 -2.99 -17.66
N LEU A 111 -24.04 -3.86 -18.29
CA LEU A 111 -24.18 -5.31 -18.19
C LEU A 111 -24.07 -5.79 -16.73
N SER A 112 -23.16 -5.23 -15.96
CA SER A 112 -23.03 -5.55 -14.54
C SER A 112 -24.28 -5.13 -13.73
N ALA A 113 -24.83 -3.97 -14.00
CA ALA A 113 -26.06 -3.48 -13.38
C ALA A 113 -27.26 -4.37 -13.75
N ASP A 114 -27.35 -4.80 -15.02
CA ASP A 114 -28.37 -5.73 -15.50
C ASP A 114 -28.29 -7.09 -14.79
N ILE A 115 -27.07 -7.66 -14.64
CA ILE A 115 -26.85 -8.92 -13.91
C ILE A 115 -27.32 -8.79 -12.47
N ASN A 116 -27.03 -7.66 -11.81
CA ASN A 116 -27.46 -7.41 -10.42
C ASN A 116 -28.99 -7.29 -10.34
N ARG A 117 -29.63 -6.56 -11.27
CA ARG A 117 -31.07 -6.42 -11.38
C ARG A 117 -31.76 -7.77 -11.60
N LEU A 118 -31.24 -8.58 -12.54
CA LEU A 118 -31.76 -9.93 -12.83
C LEU A 118 -31.57 -10.87 -11.64
N THR A 119 -30.48 -10.72 -10.89
CA THR A 119 -30.25 -11.53 -9.67
C THR A 119 -31.25 -11.17 -8.57
N ALA A 120 -31.56 -9.88 -8.38
CA ALA A 120 -32.59 -9.45 -7.45
C ALA A 120 -33.99 -9.97 -7.85
N LYS A 121 -34.31 -9.87 -9.16
CA LYS A 121 -35.56 -10.41 -9.72
C LYS A 121 -35.67 -11.93 -9.53
N GLU A 122 -34.60 -12.68 -9.79
CA GLU A 122 -34.51 -14.12 -9.55
C GLU A 122 -34.79 -14.46 -8.08
N THR A 123 -34.21 -13.73 -7.15
CA THR A 123 -34.42 -13.92 -5.71
C THR A 123 -35.87 -13.64 -5.32
N GLN A 124 -36.46 -12.57 -5.86
CA GLN A 124 -37.86 -12.22 -5.64
C GLN A 124 -38.79 -13.35 -6.18
N LEU A 125 -38.61 -13.79 -7.42
CA LEU A 125 -39.42 -14.84 -8.03
C LEU A 125 -39.31 -16.14 -7.25
N ARG A 126 -38.12 -16.53 -6.77
CA ARG A 126 -37.93 -17.69 -5.90
C ARG A 126 -38.63 -17.56 -4.56
N SER A 127 -38.62 -16.38 -3.96
CA SER A 127 -39.38 -16.11 -2.73
C SER A 127 -40.87 -16.25 -2.95
N GLU A 128 -41.39 -15.72 -4.07
CA GLU A 128 -42.79 -15.86 -4.45
C GLU A 128 -43.18 -17.33 -4.73
N GLN A 129 -42.30 -18.07 -5.40
CA GLN A 129 -42.48 -19.48 -5.64
C GLN A 129 -42.51 -20.29 -4.33
N ALA A 130 -41.58 -20.00 -3.41
CA ALA A 130 -41.54 -20.67 -2.11
C ALA A 130 -42.81 -20.39 -1.28
N ALA A 131 -43.36 -19.17 -1.35
CA ALA A 131 -44.60 -18.82 -0.67
C ALA A 131 -45.84 -19.52 -1.25
N LEU A 132 -45.85 -19.79 -2.57
CA LEU A 132 -46.96 -20.48 -3.23
C LEU A 132 -46.86 -22.02 -3.19
N ARG A 133 -45.69 -22.57 -3.07
CA ARG A 133 -45.44 -24.03 -3.10
C ARG A 133 -46.30 -24.84 -2.12
N PRO A 134 -46.58 -24.39 -0.88
CA PRO A 134 -47.43 -25.08 0.08
C PRO A 134 -48.90 -25.16 -0.37
N TRP A 135 -49.32 -24.30 -1.29
CA TRP A 135 -50.71 -24.17 -1.79
C TRP A 135 -50.95 -24.94 -3.09
N ARG A 136 -49.98 -25.70 -3.58
CA ARG A 136 -50.06 -26.38 -4.88
C ARG A 136 -51.28 -27.30 -5.03
N SER A 137 -51.72 -27.92 -3.92
CA SER A 137 -52.87 -28.85 -3.91
C SER A 137 -54.24 -28.16 -3.96
N LEU A 138 -54.26 -26.81 -4.00
CA LEU A 138 -55.49 -26.04 -4.08
C LEU A 138 -55.97 -25.90 -5.53
N ASP A 139 -57.07 -26.53 -5.90
CA ASP A 139 -57.66 -26.50 -7.25
C ASP A 139 -58.61 -25.31 -7.47
N VAL A 140 -58.76 -24.43 -6.45
CA VAL A 140 -59.67 -23.29 -6.51
C VAL A 140 -58.90 -22.04 -6.95
N PRO A 141 -59.44 -21.21 -7.88
CA PRO A 141 -58.81 -19.94 -8.24
C PRO A 141 -58.69 -19.02 -7.03
N LEU A 142 -57.48 -18.41 -6.87
CA LEU A 142 -57.13 -17.58 -5.71
C LEU A 142 -57.96 -16.29 -5.60
N GLU A 143 -58.61 -15.88 -6.68
CA GLU A 143 -59.52 -14.74 -6.75
C GLU A 143 -60.91 -15.05 -6.20
N LEU A 144 -61.25 -16.34 -6.09
CA LEU A 144 -62.56 -16.81 -5.60
C LEU A 144 -62.56 -16.77 -4.07
N THR A 145 -62.87 -15.62 -3.50
CA THR A 145 -62.98 -15.41 -2.04
C THR A 145 -64.36 -15.65 -1.49
N GLU A 146 -65.40 -15.55 -2.35
CA GLU A 146 -66.78 -15.74 -1.96
C GLU A 146 -67.63 -16.34 -3.10
N THR A 147 -68.65 -17.06 -2.73
CA THR A 147 -69.72 -17.55 -3.60
C THR A 147 -71.06 -16.90 -3.14
N ARG A 148 -72.20 -17.30 -3.78
CA ARG A 148 -73.51 -16.81 -3.40
C ARG A 148 -73.83 -17.04 -1.92
N TRP A 149 -73.40 -18.16 -1.36
CA TRP A 149 -73.74 -18.62 0.00
C TRP A 149 -72.57 -18.84 0.94
N CYS A 150 -71.37 -19.06 0.40
CA CYS A 150 -70.17 -19.44 1.18
C CYS A 150 -69.06 -18.45 0.97
N ASP A 151 -68.26 -18.20 2.03
CA ASP A 151 -66.98 -17.54 1.97
C ASP A 151 -65.84 -18.54 1.96
N ILE A 152 -64.84 -18.27 1.15
CA ILE A 152 -63.65 -19.09 0.98
C ILE A 152 -62.46 -18.31 1.55
N THR A 153 -61.81 -18.84 2.59
CA THR A 153 -60.68 -18.20 3.21
C THR A 153 -59.49 -19.13 3.25
N THR A 154 -58.38 -18.68 2.72
CA THR A 154 -57.08 -19.38 2.83
C THR A 154 -56.24 -18.78 3.93
N GLY A 155 -55.51 -19.60 4.68
CA GLY A 155 -54.63 -19.13 5.73
C GLY A 155 -53.73 -20.20 6.29
N THR A 156 -52.90 -19.82 7.22
CA THR A 156 -51.92 -20.70 7.86
C THR A 156 -52.15 -20.86 9.35
N LEU A 157 -51.87 -22.02 9.87
CA LEU A 157 -51.77 -22.32 11.31
C LEU A 157 -50.33 -22.57 11.70
N PRO A 158 -49.94 -22.28 12.93
CA PRO A 158 -48.61 -22.60 13.46
C PRO A 158 -48.42 -24.12 13.59
N PRO A 159 -47.19 -24.64 13.52
CA PRO A 159 -46.92 -26.07 13.49
C PRO A 159 -47.31 -26.82 14.77
N PHE A 160 -47.47 -26.11 15.88
CA PHE A 160 -47.89 -26.68 17.17
C PHE A 160 -49.41 -26.81 17.32
N ALA A 161 -50.23 -26.31 16.39
CA ALA A 161 -51.68 -26.52 16.40
C ALA A 161 -51.99 -27.94 15.94
N HIS A 162 -52.60 -28.75 16.80
CA HIS A 162 -53.02 -30.12 16.44
C HIS A 162 -54.22 -30.04 15.53
N TRP A 163 -54.08 -30.54 14.28
CA TRP A 163 -55.13 -30.49 13.27
C TRP A 163 -56.44 -31.14 13.72
N ASP A 164 -56.35 -32.28 14.42
CA ASP A 164 -57.52 -33.03 14.90
C ASP A 164 -58.32 -32.23 15.93
N GLU A 165 -57.66 -31.44 16.76
CA GLU A 165 -58.32 -30.55 17.75
C GLU A 165 -59.00 -29.37 17.04
N VAL A 166 -58.37 -28.80 16.04
CA VAL A 166 -58.93 -27.67 15.26
C VAL A 166 -60.16 -28.17 14.50
N GLN A 167 -60.12 -29.32 13.85
CA GLN A 167 -61.22 -29.91 13.13
C GLN A 167 -62.38 -30.32 14.08
N GLY A 168 -62.03 -30.91 15.22
CA GLY A 168 -63.01 -31.27 16.26
C GLY A 168 -63.73 -30.05 16.86
N ALA A 169 -63.00 -28.96 17.12
CA ALA A 169 -63.54 -27.72 17.63
C ALA A 169 -64.49 -27.06 16.59
N LEU A 170 -64.10 -27.00 15.31
CA LEU A 170 -64.93 -26.52 14.21
C LEU A 170 -66.21 -27.33 14.08
N ALA A 171 -66.13 -28.66 14.01
CA ALA A 171 -67.28 -29.53 13.83
C ALA A 171 -68.27 -29.48 15.01
N SER A 172 -67.78 -29.26 16.27
CA SER A 172 -68.61 -29.22 17.44
C SER A 172 -69.29 -27.88 17.69
N GLN A 173 -68.61 -26.76 17.33
CA GLN A 173 -69.09 -25.42 17.65
C GLN A 173 -69.76 -24.75 16.43
N ILE A 174 -69.32 -25.07 15.19
CA ILE A 174 -69.78 -24.42 13.97
C ILE A 174 -69.92 -25.48 12.86
N PRO A 175 -70.95 -26.29 12.84
CA PRO A 175 -71.11 -27.38 11.86
C PRO A 175 -71.31 -26.90 10.40
N GLU A 176 -71.54 -25.60 10.19
CA GLU A 176 -71.66 -24.94 8.87
C GLU A 176 -70.31 -24.45 8.32
N ALA A 177 -69.18 -24.82 8.98
CA ALA A 177 -67.81 -24.48 8.55
C ALA A 177 -67.01 -25.77 8.36
N GLU A 178 -66.36 -25.89 7.22
CA GLU A 178 -65.43 -26.99 6.91
C GLU A 178 -64.02 -26.43 6.62
N ALA A 179 -63.02 -27.11 7.20
CA ALA A 179 -61.63 -26.80 6.98
C ALA A 179 -60.91 -27.99 6.33
N TYR A 180 -60.13 -27.71 5.33
CA TYR A 180 -59.29 -28.68 4.61
C TYR A 180 -57.82 -28.36 4.79
N LEU A 181 -57.04 -29.31 5.33
CA LEU A 181 -55.59 -29.21 5.42
C LEU A 181 -54.98 -29.50 4.05
N LEU A 182 -54.36 -28.50 3.46
CA LEU A 182 -53.74 -28.58 2.14
C LEU A 182 -52.27 -29.01 2.20
N TYR A 183 -51.55 -28.53 3.23
CA TYR A 183 -50.14 -28.80 3.43
C TYR A 183 -49.77 -28.62 4.90
N ALA A 184 -48.87 -29.47 5.40
CA ALA A 184 -48.33 -29.36 6.74
C ALA A 184 -46.81 -29.58 6.70
N ASP A 185 -46.07 -28.69 7.33
CA ASP A 185 -44.62 -28.73 7.48
C ASP A 185 -44.24 -28.35 8.91
N ARG A 186 -42.92 -28.40 9.21
CA ARG A 186 -42.38 -28.01 10.53
C ARG A 186 -42.53 -26.52 10.84
N GLU A 187 -42.79 -25.71 9.84
CA GLU A 187 -42.90 -24.26 9.99
C GLU A 187 -44.35 -23.76 9.99
N GLN A 188 -45.23 -24.37 9.22
CA GLN A 188 -46.62 -23.94 9.09
C GLN A 188 -47.55 -25.06 8.55
N GLN A 189 -48.83 -24.91 8.81
CA GLN A 189 -49.90 -25.73 8.22
C GLN A 189 -50.80 -24.83 7.37
N CYS A 190 -50.98 -25.15 6.10
CA CYS A 190 -51.82 -24.38 5.19
C CYS A 190 -53.20 -25.02 5.11
N LEU A 191 -54.23 -24.22 5.25
CA LEU A 191 -55.61 -24.70 5.22
C LEU A 191 -56.52 -23.82 4.35
N LEU A 192 -57.52 -24.46 3.82
CA LEU A 192 -58.67 -23.85 3.14
C LEU A 192 -59.85 -23.93 4.10
N LEU A 193 -60.48 -22.83 4.38
CA LEU A 193 -61.70 -22.73 5.17
C LEU A 193 -62.88 -22.35 4.28
N LEU A 194 -63.92 -23.17 4.30
CA LEU A 194 -65.22 -22.95 3.67
C LEU A 194 -66.25 -22.68 4.76
N THR A 195 -66.92 -21.53 4.70
CA THR A 195 -67.92 -21.15 5.72
C THR A 195 -69.17 -20.58 5.06
N HIS A 196 -70.35 -20.89 5.63
CA HIS A 196 -71.57 -20.15 5.25
C HIS A 196 -71.43 -18.69 5.69
N LYS A 197 -71.88 -17.73 4.87
CA LYS A 197 -71.72 -16.26 5.11
C LYS A 197 -72.21 -15.77 6.48
N THR A 198 -73.15 -16.48 7.10
CA THR A 198 -73.69 -16.14 8.43
C THR A 198 -72.75 -16.44 9.57
N VAL A 199 -71.83 -17.39 9.42
CA VAL A 199 -70.97 -17.92 10.48
C VAL A 199 -69.48 -17.63 10.25
N THR A 200 -69.12 -16.97 9.14
CA THR A 200 -67.73 -16.71 8.77
C THR A 200 -66.97 -15.96 9.89
N ALA A 201 -67.57 -14.96 10.51
CA ALA A 201 -66.91 -14.21 11.58
C ALA A 201 -66.59 -15.07 12.81
N ALA A 202 -67.55 -15.92 13.22
CA ALA A 202 -67.39 -16.81 14.37
C ALA A 202 -66.34 -17.91 14.06
N ALA A 203 -66.31 -18.46 12.84
CA ALA A 203 -65.32 -19.44 12.43
C ALA A 203 -63.90 -18.89 12.37
N LEU A 204 -63.74 -17.66 11.89
CA LEU A 204 -62.45 -16.97 11.90
C LEU A 204 -61.95 -16.63 13.31
N GLU A 205 -62.86 -16.23 14.23
CA GLU A 205 -62.53 -15.97 15.63
C GLU A 205 -62.08 -17.23 16.35
N LEU A 206 -62.75 -18.35 16.12
CA LEU A 206 -62.37 -19.66 16.65
C LEU A 206 -61.00 -20.08 16.15
N LEU A 207 -60.74 -19.98 14.83
CA LEU A 207 -59.45 -20.35 14.26
C LEU A 207 -58.31 -19.42 14.71
N ARG A 208 -58.60 -18.14 14.96
CA ARG A 208 -57.60 -17.19 15.53
C ARG A 208 -57.16 -17.62 16.92
N SER A 209 -58.01 -18.25 17.72
CA SER A 209 -57.59 -18.78 19.03
C SER A 209 -56.53 -19.90 18.92
N PHE A 210 -56.48 -20.62 17.78
CA PHE A 210 -55.45 -21.57 17.43
C PHE A 210 -54.25 -20.98 16.66
N GLY A 211 -54.25 -19.65 16.48
CA GLY A 211 -53.14 -18.91 15.80
C GLY A 211 -53.32 -18.81 14.29
N PHE A 212 -54.55 -18.89 13.77
CA PHE A 212 -54.81 -18.76 12.34
C PHE A 212 -54.47 -17.36 11.81
N ALA A 213 -53.69 -17.32 10.72
CA ALA A 213 -53.35 -16.11 9.97
C ALA A 213 -53.91 -16.25 8.53
N GLY A 214 -54.93 -15.42 8.21
CA GLY A 214 -55.58 -15.48 6.90
C GLY A 214 -55.06 -14.38 5.95
N GLY A 215 -55.28 -14.59 4.64
CA GLY A 215 -55.10 -13.57 3.61
C GLY A 215 -53.74 -13.48 2.97
N GLN A 216 -52.87 -14.43 3.13
CA GLN A 216 -51.53 -14.44 2.52
C GLN A 216 -51.52 -14.45 0.98
N LEU A 217 -52.60 -14.89 0.33
CA LEU A 217 -52.72 -15.04 -1.12
C LEU A 217 -53.58 -13.98 -1.81
N LYS A 218 -53.96 -12.91 -1.09
CA LYS A 218 -54.82 -11.83 -1.64
C LYS A 218 -54.12 -11.12 -2.82
N GLY A 219 -54.91 -10.87 -3.89
CA GLY A 219 -54.46 -10.12 -5.07
C GLY A 219 -53.86 -10.95 -6.20
N ARG A 220 -53.78 -12.28 -6.08
CA ARG A 220 -53.35 -13.21 -7.16
C ARG A 220 -54.58 -13.75 -7.89
N ARG A 221 -54.42 -14.05 -9.19
CA ARG A 221 -55.51 -14.60 -10.06
C ARG A 221 -55.09 -16.01 -10.54
N GLY A 222 -56.13 -16.82 -10.88
CA GLY A 222 -55.92 -18.21 -11.35
C GLY A 222 -55.60 -19.19 -10.24
N THR A 223 -55.32 -20.43 -10.59
CA THR A 223 -54.97 -21.50 -9.64
C THR A 223 -53.51 -21.35 -9.16
N PRO A 224 -53.14 -21.84 -7.97
CA PRO A 224 -51.75 -21.88 -7.52
C PRO A 224 -50.82 -22.63 -8.49
N GLU A 225 -51.29 -23.68 -9.15
CA GLU A 225 -50.50 -24.46 -10.11
C GLU A 225 -50.18 -23.64 -11.37
N GLU A 226 -51.16 -22.91 -11.90
CA GLU A 226 -50.96 -21.95 -13.02
C GLU A 226 -49.95 -20.86 -12.66
N ASN A 227 -50.07 -20.32 -11.45
CA ASN A 227 -49.12 -19.33 -10.97
C ASN A 227 -47.71 -19.89 -10.77
N LEU A 228 -47.57 -21.12 -10.26
CA LEU A 228 -46.27 -21.78 -10.11
C LEU A 228 -45.62 -22.06 -11.47
N THR A 229 -46.39 -22.53 -12.46
CA THR A 229 -45.86 -22.73 -13.83
C THR A 229 -45.42 -21.40 -14.46
N ALA A 230 -46.20 -20.34 -14.31
CA ALA A 230 -45.80 -19.00 -14.79
C ALA A 230 -44.54 -18.45 -14.10
N LEU A 231 -44.39 -18.71 -12.78
CA LEU A 231 -43.17 -18.34 -12.03
C LEU A 231 -41.96 -19.19 -12.47
N ASP A 232 -42.15 -20.47 -12.76
CA ASP A 232 -41.08 -21.35 -13.28
C ASP A 232 -40.60 -20.86 -14.65
N ASP A 233 -41.54 -20.50 -15.54
CA ASP A 233 -41.18 -19.95 -16.86
C ASP A 233 -40.48 -18.59 -16.74
N ALA A 234 -40.97 -17.70 -15.84
CA ALA A 234 -40.31 -16.44 -15.56
C ALA A 234 -38.91 -16.61 -14.97
N LEU A 235 -38.71 -17.62 -14.09
CA LEU A 235 -37.40 -17.95 -13.55
C LEU A 235 -36.45 -18.47 -14.64
N ARG A 236 -36.93 -19.36 -15.53
CA ARG A 236 -36.14 -19.85 -16.68
C ARG A 236 -35.75 -18.73 -17.61
N GLN A 237 -36.68 -17.82 -17.93
CA GLN A 237 -36.39 -16.65 -18.76
C GLN A 237 -35.38 -15.74 -18.09
N THR A 238 -35.56 -15.39 -16.80
CA THR A 238 -34.64 -14.54 -16.04
C THR A 238 -33.25 -15.18 -15.95
N ALA A 239 -33.16 -16.49 -15.77
CA ALA A 239 -31.89 -17.23 -15.75
C ALA A 239 -31.18 -17.19 -17.13
N ALA A 240 -31.96 -17.35 -18.23
CA ALA A 240 -31.41 -17.25 -19.59
C ALA A 240 -30.91 -15.84 -19.91
N GLU A 241 -31.69 -14.81 -19.57
CA GLU A 241 -31.27 -13.40 -19.74
C GLU A 241 -30.00 -13.09 -18.95
N LYS A 242 -29.89 -13.56 -17.70
CA LYS A 242 -28.72 -13.40 -16.85
C LYS A 242 -27.50 -14.10 -17.43
N GLU A 243 -27.66 -15.30 -17.96
CA GLU A 243 -26.56 -16.04 -18.59
C GLU A 243 -26.10 -15.38 -19.89
N ASN A 244 -27.02 -14.89 -20.71
CA ASN A 244 -26.68 -14.11 -21.90
C ASN A 244 -25.88 -12.83 -21.53
N ALA A 245 -26.30 -12.11 -20.47
CA ALA A 245 -25.57 -10.93 -19.99
C ALA A 245 -24.16 -11.31 -19.47
N ARG A 246 -24.02 -12.46 -18.81
CA ARG A 246 -22.71 -12.97 -18.35
C ARG A 246 -21.80 -13.34 -19.52
N GLN A 247 -22.34 -14.01 -20.54
CA GLN A 247 -21.58 -14.36 -21.74
C GLN A 247 -21.15 -13.13 -22.52
N ALA A 248 -22.04 -12.13 -22.66
CA ALA A 248 -21.70 -10.84 -23.27
C ALA A 248 -20.59 -10.12 -22.47
N LEU A 249 -20.64 -10.16 -21.14
CA LEU A 249 -19.60 -9.59 -20.28
C LEU A 249 -18.28 -10.37 -20.39
N ALA A 250 -18.33 -11.70 -20.45
CA ALA A 250 -17.14 -12.53 -20.60
C ALA A 250 -16.46 -12.31 -21.97
N ALA A 251 -17.21 -12.09 -23.04
CA ALA A 251 -16.68 -11.77 -24.37
C ALA A 251 -15.91 -10.44 -24.40
N LEU A 252 -16.16 -9.53 -23.44
CA LEU A 252 -15.42 -8.28 -23.29
C LEU A 252 -14.13 -8.44 -22.45
N GLY A 253 -13.83 -9.65 -21.97
CA GLY A 253 -12.63 -9.92 -21.14
C GLY A 253 -11.32 -9.56 -21.85
N ASP A 254 -11.22 -9.76 -23.15
CA ASP A 254 -10.05 -9.45 -23.97
C ASP A 254 -9.77 -7.93 -24.05
N LYS A 255 -10.75 -7.09 -23.71
CA LYS A 255 -10.60 -5.63 -23.70
C LYS A 255 -9.97 -5.07 -22.43
N LEU A 256 -9.65 -5.90 -21.45
CA LEU A 256 -9.04 -5.46 -20.19
C LEU A 256 -7.73 -4.69 -20.39
N PRO A 257 -6.78 -5.09 -21.28
CA PRO A 257 -5.57 -4.31 -21.53
C PRO A 257 -5.84 -2.92 -22.12
N ASP A 258 -6.83 -2.81 -23.02
CA ASP A 258 -7.22 -1.54 -23.62
C ASP A 258 -7.78 -0.58 -22.55
N LEU A 259 -8.61 -1.10 -21.63
CA LEU A 259 -9.14 -0.33 -20.51
C LEU A 259 -8.04 0.08 -19.50
N GLN A 260 -7.01 -0.77 -19.31
CA GLN A 260 -5.85 -0.41 -18.49
C GLN A 260 -5.05 0.74 -19.10
N LEU A 261 -4.85 0.73 -20.42
CA LEU A 261 -4.22 1.82 -21.15
C LEU A 261 -5.05 3.10 -21.06
N CYS A 262 -6.36 3.00 -21.21
CA CYS A 262 -7.30 4.11 -21.01
C CYS A 262 -7.18 4.72 -19.61
N SER A 263 -7.05 3.87 -18.59
CA SER A 263 -6.85 4.32 -17.20
C SER A 263 -5.57 5.13 -17.03
N ASP A 264 -4.46 4.70 -17.63
CA ASP A 264 -3.19 5.43 -17.60
C ASP A 264 -3.30 6.77 -18.35
N ARG A 265 -3.96 6.81 -19.51
CA ARG A 265 -4.24 8.04 -20.27
C ARG A 265 -5.11 9.02 -19.48
N LEU A 266 -6.18 8.53 -18.83
CA LEU A 266 -7.03 9.36 -17.97
C LEU A 266 -6.28 9.89 -16.74
N SER A 267 -5.40 9.09 -16.15
CA SER A 267 -4.54 9.52 -15.03
C SER A 267 -3.61 10.65 -15.45
N SER A 268 -3.02 10.54 -16.65
CA SER A 268 -2.17 11.58 -17.23
C SER A 268 -2.97 12.86 -17.55
N ARG A 269 -4.20 12.70 -18.05
CA ARG A 269 -5.10 13.83 -18.30
C ARG A 269 -5.54 14.49 -16.98
N LEU A 270 -5.88 13.71 -15.97
CA LEU A 270 -6.24 14.23 -14.64
C LEU A 270 -5.09 15.05 -14.06
N MET A 271 -3.85 14.55 -14.12
CA MET A 271 -2.67 15.29 -13.66
C MET A 271 -2.52 16.63 -14.40
N ARG A 272 -2.79 16.65 -15.72
CA ARG A 272 -2.76 17.89 -16.51
C ARG A 272 -3.84 18.87 -16.07
N GLU A 273 -5.08 18.40 -15.85
CA GLU A 273 -6.18 19.23 -15.38
C GLU A 273 -5.96 19.74 -13.93
N GLU A 274 -5.36 18.94 -13.06
CA GLU A 274 -4.97 19.39 -11.71
C GLU A 274 -3.93 20.49 -11.74
N ASN A 275 -2.95 20.38 -12.64
CA ASN A 275 -1.95 21.43 -12.82
C ASN A 275 -2.54 22.67 -13.51
N ARG A 276 -3.54 22.51 -14.39
CA ARG A 276 -4.28 23.62 -14.99
C ARG A 276 -4.94 24.53 -13.94
N LYS A 277 -5.45 23.98 -12.86
CA LYS A 277 -5.99 24.76 -11.73
C LYS A 277 -4.97 25.68 -11.06
N ARG A 278 -3.68 25.39 -11.21
CA ARG A 278 -2.60 26.21 -10.65
C ARG A 278 -2.19 27.36 -11.58
N LEU A 279 -2.68 27.40 -12.81
CA LEU A 279 -2.46 28.49 -13.74
C LEU A 279 -3.42 29.64 -13.41
N LEU A 280 -2.94 30.85 -13.60
CA LEU A 280 -3.67 32.09 -13.42
C LEU A 280 -3.96 32.72 -14.79
N THR A 281 -5.17 33.21 -15.00
CA THR A 281 -5.54 33.87 -16.26
C THR A 281 -6.37 35.13 -16.02
N ASP A 282 -6.24 36.09 -16.94
CA ASP A 282 -7.11 37.25 -17.08
C ASP A 282 -8.06 37.12 -18.29
N GLY A 283 -8.04 35.96 -18.98
CA GLY A 283 -8.76 35.68 -20.22
C GLY A 283 -7.99 35.93 -21.51
N CYS A 284 -6.83 36.59 -21.46
CA CYS A 284 -5.94 36.83 -22.61
C CYS A 284 -4.56 36.18 -22.39
N ILE A 285 -4.08 36.24 -21.17
CA ILE A 285 -2.75 35.77 -20.77
C ILE A 285 -2.89 34.71 -19.69
N VAL A 286 -2.00 33.74 -19.72
CA VAL A 286 -1.83 32.74 -18.66
C VAL A 286 -0.48 32.92 -17.99
N ALA A 287 -0.48 32.97 -16.66
CA ALA A 287 0.73 33.05 -15.83
C ALA A 287 0.86 31.82 -14.95
N PHE A 288 2.06 31.31 -14.79
CA PHE A 288 2.37 30.27 -13.83
C PHE A 288 3.81 30.33 -13.35
N ASP A 289 4.02 29.89 -12.12
CA ASP A 289 5.32 29.73 -11.50
C ASP A 289 5.62 28.24 -11.35
N GLY A 290 6.90 27.87 -11.45
CA GLY A 290 7.28 26.48 -11.25
C GLY A 290 8.75 26.30 -10.93
N TRP A 291 9.09 25.08 -10.52
CA TRP A 291 10.44 24.68 -10.18
C TRP A 291 11.01 23.73 -11.21
N VAL A 292 12.23 24.01 -11.65
CA VAL A 292 12.94 23.23 -12.67
C VAL A 292 14.33 22.85 -12.15
N PRO A 293 14.76 21.59 -12.32
CA PRO A 293 16.14 21.21 -12.10
C PRO A 293 17.09 21.97 -13.02
N ALA A 294 18.13 22.59 -12.49
CA ALA A 294 19.08 23.40 -13.27
C ALA A 294 19.68 22.64 -14.48
N VAL A 295 19.83 21.31 -14.37
CA VAL A 295 20.33 20.44 -15.44
C VAL A 295 19.36 20.37 -16.63
N LYS A 296 18.05 20.45 -16.40
CA LYS A 296 17.02 20.35 -17.44
C LYS A 296 16.61 21.71 -18.01
N LEU A 297 16.98 22.79 -17.34
CA LEU A 297 16.62 24.15 -17.73
C LEU A 297 17.02 24.52 -19.17
N PRO A 298 18.25 24.19 -19.68
CA PRO A 298 18.62 24.60 -21.04
C PRO A 298 17.70 24.01 -22.12
N LYS A 299 17.25 22.75 -21.96
CA LYS A 299 16.31 22.11 -22.89
C LYS A 299 14.93 22.75 -22.83
N LEU A 300 14.48 23.15 -21.65
CA LEU A 300 13.20 23.80 -21.47
C LEU A 300 13.23 25.24 -22.03
N ALA A 301 14.28 26.00 -21.76
CA ALA A 301 14.47 27.35 -22.27
C ALA A 301 14.51 27.38 -23.79
N ALA A 302 15.31 26.50 -24.42
CA ALA A 302 15.37 26.40 -25.88
C ALA A 302 14.01 26.10 -26.54
N TRP A 303 13.11 25.39 -25.82
CA TRP A 303 11.76 25.17 -26.33
C TRP A 303 10.87 26.39 -26.05
N LEU A 304 10.96 27.04 -24.90
CA LEU A 304 10.19 28.26 -24.60
C LEU A 304 10.53 29.39 -25.57
N ASP A 305 11.79 29.51 -26.01
CA ASP A 305 12.22 30.48 -27.01
C ASP A 305 11.54 30.28 -28.38
N THR A 306 10.93 29.12 -28.63
CA THR A 306 10.15 28.86 -29.87
C THR A 306 8.68 29.29 -29.78
N LEU A 307 8.23 29.73 -28.62
CA LEU A 307 6.85 30.13 -28.32
C LEU A 307 6.75 31.65 -28.14
N ASP A 308 5.57 32.20 -28.40
CA ASP A 308 5.23 33.59 -28.08
C ASP A 308 4.98 33.75 -26.59
N CYS A 309 6.00 33.55 -25.74
CA CYS A 309 5.91 33.67 -24.29
C CYS A 309 7.07 34.46 -23.71
N ALA A 310 6.84 35.13 -22.61
CA ALA A 310 7.87 35.73 -21.77
C ALA A 310 8.16 34.83 -20.57
N TYR A 311 9.42 34.62 -20.24
CA TYR A 311 9.78 33.87 -19.06
C TYR A 311 10.98 34.50 -18.32
N ASP A 312 11.00 34.33 -17.01
CA ASP A 312 12.11 34.74 -16.14
C ASP A 312 12.61 33.55 -15.32
N VAL A 313 13.92 33.51 -15.11
CA VAL A 313 14.58 32.42 -14.36
C VAL A 313 15.38 33.02 -13.22
N SER A 314 15.01 32.68 -12.01
CA SER A 314 15.68 33.16 -10.78
C SER A 314 16.16 32.01 -9.89
N ASP A 315 17.10 32.33 -9.00
CA ASP A 315 17.48 31.44 -7.92
C ASP A 315 16.48 31.53 -6.76
N PRO A 316 16.27 30.43 -6.00
CA PRO A 316 15.39 30.45 -4.84
C PRO A 316 15.84 31.49 -3.82
N THR A 317 14.93 32.33 -3.34
CA THR A 317 15.19 33.28 -2.25
C THR A 317 15.20 32.57 -0.90
N ALA A 318 15.85 33.18 0.11
CA ALA A 318 15.92 32.59 1.45
C ALA A 318 14.54 32.32 2.09
N LYS A 319 13.51 33.10 1.72
CA LYS A 319 12.13 32.88 2.18
C LYS A 319 11.44 31.69 1.50
N GLU A 320 11.85 31.36 0.29
CA GLU A 320 11.27 30.29 -0.52
C GLU A 320 11.91 28.93 -0.24
N ILE A 321 13.12 28.89 0.32
CA ILE A 321 13.87 27.65 0.61
C ILE A 321 12.99 26.54 1.23
N PRO A 322 12.11 26.78 2.22
CA PRO A 322 11.26 25.74 2.79
C PRO A 322 10.23 25.15 1.82
N ASN A 323 9.92 25.88 0.74
CA ASN A 323 8.92 25.48 -0.26
C ASN A 323 9.53 24.92 -1.54
N VAL A 324 10.85 25.00 -1.69
CA VAL A 324 11.55 24.47 -2.88
C VAL A 324 11.47 22.94 -2.89
N PRO A 325 10.96 22.32 -3.97
CA PRO A 325 10.95 20.87 -4.07
C PRO A 325 12.37 20.31 -4.20
N VAL A 326 12.58 19.14 -3.61
CA VAL A 326 13.87 18.48 -3.56
C VAL A 326 13.88 17.28 -4.48
N GLN A 327 14.88 17.21 -5.35
CA GLN A 327 15.19 16.03 -6.16
C GLN A 327 16.56 15.49 -5.76
N LEU A 328 16.57 14.21 -5.36
CA LEU A 328 17.81 13.51 -5.05
C LEU A 328 18.42 12.94 -6.33
N HIS A 329 19.72 13.16 -6.52
CA HIS A 329 20.48 12.61 -7.63
C HIS A 329 21.62 11.75 -7.09
N GLY A 330 21.67 10.49 -7.54
CA GLY A 330 22.70 9.59 -7.05
C GLY A 330 22.99 8.44 -8.01
N ASN A 331 24.05 7.70 -7.68
CA ASN A 331 24.43 6.48 -8.36
C ASN A 331 23.38 5.36 -8.10
N VAL A 332 23.51 4.22 -8.76
CA VAL A 332 22.59 3.08 -8.58
C VAL A 332 22.45 2.68 -7.10
N LEU A 333 23.58 2.68 -6.37
CA LEU A 333 23.61 2.34 -4.94
C LEU A 333 22.84 3.36 -4.09
N THR A 334 23.10 4.65 -4.26
CA THR A 334 22.45 5.72 -3.47
C THR A 334 20.98 5.89 -3.85
N ARG A 335 20.65 5.73 -5.14
CA ARG A 335 19.27 5.75 -5.61
C ARG A 335 18.41 4.62 -5.00
N SER A 336 19.01 3.46 -4.74
CA SER A 336 18.29 2.36 -4.10
C SER A 336 17.78 2.71 -2.70
N MET A 337 18.42 3.68 -2.01
CA MET A 337 18.04 4.15 -0.68
C MET A 337 16.96 5.25 -0.69
N ASN A 338 16.60 5.79 -1.87
CA ASN A 338 15.57 6.83 -1.94
C ASN A 338 14.24 6.38 -1.31
N CYS A 339 13.88 5.09 -1.44
CA CYS A 339 12.66 4.56 -0.85
C CYS A 339 12.65 4.66 0.68
N ILE A 340 13.81 4.58 1.35
CA ILE A 340 13.94 4.73 2.81
C ILE A 340 13.84 6.20 3.19
N THR A 341 14.54 7.08 2.47
CA THR A 341 14.52 8.52 2.72
C THR A 341 13.12 9.10 2.48
N GLU A 342 12.44 8.71 1.39
CA GLU A 342 11.05 9.11 1.11
C GLU A 342 10.06 8.62 2.16
N GLN A 343 10.32 7.46 2.78
CA GLN A 343 9.47 6.90 3.82
C GLN A 343 9.60 7.66 5.16
N TYR A 344 10.77 8.20 5.45
CA TYR A 344 10.98 9.03 6.64
C TYR A 344 10.45 10.44 6.41
N SER A 345 11.11 11.20 5.58
CA SER A 345 10.79 12.57 5.14
C SER A 345 11.84 12.98 4.11
N MET A 346 11.51 13.86 3.17
CA MET A 346 12.53 14.43 2.28
C MET A 346 13.41 15.42 3.05
N PRO A 347 14.73 15.49 2.74
CA PRO A 347 15.63 16.48 3.35
C PRO A 347 15.22 17.90 2.96
N ALA A 348 15.46 18.86 3.83
CA ALA A 348 15.33 20.26 3.49
C ALA A 348 16.26 20.63 2.31
N TYR A 349 15.87 21.58 1.47
CA TYR A 349 16.65 21.95 0.27
C TYR A 349 18.07 22.44 0.59
N ASP A 350 18.27 23.09 1.74
CA ASP A 350 19.56 23.55 2.27
C ASP A 350 20.32 22.48 3.09
N GLY A 351 19.69 21.31 3.30
CA GLY A 351 20.25 20.21 4.06
C GLY A 351 21.26 19.35 3.28
N VAL A 352 21.57 18.20 3.86
CA VAL A 352 22.48 17.19 3.28
C VAL A 352 21.68 15.98 2.83
N ASP A 353 21.99 15.42 1.65
CA ASP A 353 21.46 14.13 1.24
C ASP A 353 22.06 13.00 2.11
N PRO A 354 21.24 12.26 2.85
CA PRO A 354 21.72 11.17 3.71
C PRO A 354 22.13 9.92 2.93
N ASN A 355 21.59 9.70 1.72
CA ASN A 355 21.71 8.46 0.98
C ASN A 355 23.14 7.98 0.71
N PRO A 356 24.10 8.84 0.32
CA PRO A 356 25.48 8.39 0.07
C PRO A 356 26.17 7.84 1.31
N ILE A 357 25.80 8.37 2.49
CA ILE A 357 26.41 7.99 3.76
C ILE A 357 25.65 6.86 4.42
N MET A 358 24.33 6.88 4.33
CA MET A 358 23.45 5.86 4.88
C MET A 358 23.58 4.50 4.14
N ALA A 359 23.72 4.52 2.82
CA ALA A 359 23.71 3.32 1.99
C ALA A 359 24.71 2.23 2.43
N PRO A 360 26.01 2.53 2.66
CA PRO A 360 26.96 1.52 3.10
C PRO A 360 26.62 0.95 4.48
N PHE A 361 26.16 1.77 5.42
CA PHE A 361 25.78 1.29 6.76
C PHE A 361 24.52 0.43 6.71
N PHE A 362 23.49 0.87 5.99
CA PHE A 362 22.25 0.12 5.85
C PHE A 362 22.50 -1.27 5.25
N ILE A 363 23.22 -1.34 4.13
CA ILE A 363 23.52 -2.61 3.46
C ILE A 363 24.37 -3.52 4.34
N PHE A 364 25.33 -2.94 5.06
CA PHE A 364 26.22 -3.70 5.94
C PHE A 364 25.48 -4.27 7.15
N PHE A 365 24.68 -3.45 7.84
CA PHE A 365 23.91 -3.88 9.00
C PHE A 365 22.84 -4.89 8.65
N PHE A 366 22.13 -4.66 7.54
CA PHE A 366 21.18 -5.63 7.03
C PHE A 366 21.83 -7.00 6.76
N GLY A 367 22.97 -6.98 6.08
CA GLY A 367 23.74 -8.20 5.80
C GLY A 367 24.20 -8.91 7.07
N MET A 368 24.66 -8.16 8.07
CA MET A 368 25.10 -8.69 9.35
C MET A 368 23.92 -9.29 10.16
N MET A 369 22.77 -8.61 10.21
CA MET A 369 21.59 -9.11 10.93
C MET A 369 21.05 -10.42 10.34
N MET A 370 21.11 -10.57 9.02
CA MET A 370 20.53 -11.73 8.33
C MET A 370 21.52 -12.90 8.14
N ALA A 371 22.77 -12.61 7.94
CA ALA A 371 23.98 -13.45 7.94
C ALA A 371 23.82 -14.93 7.51
N ASP A 372 23.15 -15.19 6.38
CA ASP A 372 22.95 -16.54 5.82
C ASP A 372 23.11 -16.54 4.30
N MET A 373 23.96 -17.47 3.77
CA MET A 373 24.22 -17.56 2.33
C MET A 373 22.98 -17.93 1.52
N GLY A 374 22.14 -18.84 2.03
CA GLY A 374 20.93 -19.31 1.34
C GLY A 374 19.91 -18.18 1.19
N TYR A 375 19.73 -17.40 2.23
CA TYR A 375 18.82 -16.23 2.21
C TYR A 375 19.37 -15.13 1.31
N GLY A 376 20.68 -14.83 1.39
CA GLY A 376 21.35 -13.88 0.51
C GLY A 376 21.18 -14.24 -0.98
N LEU A 377 21.40 -15.52 -1.33
CA LEU A 377 21.23 -16.01 -2.70
C LEU A 377 19.77 -15.89 -3.16
N ALA A 378 18.81 -16.26 -2.32
CA ALA A 378 17.38 -16.12 -2.62
C ALA A 378 16.98 -14.66 -2.91
N MET A 379 17.51 -13.71 -2.11
CA MET A 379 17.28 -12.27 -2.31
C MET A 379 17.91 -11.78 -3.62
N ILE A 380 19.15 -12.16 -3.93
CA ILE A 380 19.84 -11.77 -5.18
C ILE A 380 19.06 -12.30 -6.39
N VAL A 381 18.74 -13.58 -6.43
CA VAL A 381 18.02 -14.21 -7.54
C VAL A 381 16.62 -13.62 -7.67
N GLY A 382 15.90 -13.50 -6.56
CA GLY A 382 14.55 -12.91 -6.54
C GLY A 382 14.55 -11.48 -7.07
N SER A 383 15.40 -10.60 -6.54
CA SER A 383 15.48 -9.20 -6.97
C SER A 383 15.89 -9.05 -8.44
N LEU A 384 16.86 -9.83 -8.92
CA LEU A 384 17.27 -9.82 -10.33
C LEU A 384 16.15 -10.26 -11.28
N LEU A 385 15.41 -11.31 -10.91
CA LEU A 385 14.26 -11.78 -11.70
C LEU A 385 13.18 -10.70 -11.76
N PHE A 386 12.86 -10.04 -10.64
CA PHE A 386 11.90 -8.93 -10.62
C PHE A 386 12.38 -7.73 -11.43
N LEU A 387 13.65 -7.32 -11.29
CA LEU A 387 14.21 -6.20 -12.04
C LEU A 387 14.24 -6.44 -13.54
N LYS A 388 14.65 -7.65 -14.00
CA LYS A 388 14.77 -7.96 -15.43
C LYS A 388 13.43 -8.25 -16.09
N LYS A 389 12.56 -9.04 -15.46
CA LYS A 389 11.31 -9.51 -16.07
C LYS A 389 10.12 -8.62 -15.81
N LYS A 390 9.88 -8.19 -14.57
CA LYS A 390 8.66 -7.46 -14.21
C LYS A 390 8.78 -5.94 -14.35
N ARG A 391 10.01 -5.39 -14.30
CA ARG A 391 10.26 -3.94 -14.32
C ARG A 391 9.34 -3.18 -13.35
N PRO A 392 9.55 -3.37 -12.02
CA PRO A 392 8.64 -2.85 -11.01
C PRO A 392 8.57 -1.33 -11.06
N ALA A 393 7.41 -0.76 -10.69
CA ALA A 393 7.25 0.68 -10.54
C ALA A 393 8.23 1.23 -9.49
N ASN A 394 8.42 0.52 -8.39
CA ASN A 394 9.39 0.82 -7.34
C ASN A 394 10.72 0.09 -7.58
N ARG A 395 11.44 0.56 -8.58
CA ARG A 395 12.75 0.00 -8.93
C ARG A 395 13.76 0.13 -7.79
N SER A 396 13.76 1.28 -7.08
CA SER A 396 14.68 1.55 -5.98
C SER A 396 14.61 0.52 -4.87
N PHE A 397 13.41 0.07 -4.48
CA PHE A 397 13.24 -0.96 -3.46
C PHE A 397 13.84 -2.32 -3.87
N MET A 398 13.66 -2.72 -5.14
CA MET A 398 14.25 -3.99 -5.63
C MET A 398 15.77 -3.91 -5.78
N GLU A 399 16.30 -2.75 -6.17
CA GLU A 399 17.74 -2.48 -6.19
C GLU A 399 18.34 -2.53 -4.77
N MET A 400 17.62 -2.01 -3.76
CA MET A 400 18.03 -2.09 -2.36
C MET A 400 18.10 -3.57 -1.88
N ILE A 401 17.05 -4.36 -2.12
CA ILE A 401 17.04 -5.79 -1.76
C ILE A 401 18.20 -6.53 -2.43
N PHE A 402 18.53 -6.19 -3.67
CA PHE A 402 19.67 -6.77 -4.38
C PHE A 402 21.00 -6.51 -3.65
N TRP A 403 21.26 -5.26 -3.27
CA TRP A 403 22.48 -4.89 -2.57
C TRP A 403 22.55 -5.50 -1.16
N CYS A 404 21.44 -5.49 -0.43
CA CYS A 404 21.30 -6.16 0.87
C CYS A 404 21.55 -7.67 0.73
N GLY A 405 21.02 -8.31 -0.32
CA GLY A 405 21.24 -9.73 -0.60
C GLY A 405 22.71 -10.09 -0.82
N ILE A 406 23.47 -9.25 -1.55
CA ILE A 406 24.91 -9.45 -1.74
C ILE A 406 25.64 -9.45 -0.40
N MET A 407 25.33 -8.48 0.47
CA MET A 407 26.01 -8.36 1.76
C MET A 407 25.59 -9.47 2.72
N THR A 408 24.32 -9.88 2.70
CA THR A 408 23.82 -11.05 3.43
C THR A 408 24.58 -12.33 3.01
N PHE A 409 24.79 -12.51 1.71
CA PHE A 409 25.57 -13.65 1.20
C PHE A 409 27.03 -13.62 1.71
N ILE A 410 27.66 -12.44 1.70
CA ILE A 410 29.04 -12.28 2.20
C ILE A 410 29.11 -12.61 3.69
N PHE A 411 28.22 -12.03 4.51
CA PHE A 411 28.19 -12.35 5.94
C PHE A 411 27.83 -13.81 6.20
N GLY A 412 26.92 -14.40 5.44
CA GLY A 412 26.60 -15.82 5.50
C GLY A 412 27.82 -16.71 5.21
N ALA A 413 28.68 -16.31 4.26
CA ALA A 413 29.91 -16.99 3.99
C ALA A 413 30.94 -16.86 5.15
N LEU A 414 30.95 -15.72 5.83
CA LEU A 414 31.82 -15.50 7.01
C LEU A 414 31.36 -16.32 8.23
N THR A 415 30.05 -16.50 8.39
CA THR A 415 29.43 -17.27 9.49
C THR A 415 29.34 -18.77 9.17
N GLY A 416 29.52 -19.16 7.91
CA GLY A 416 29.37 -20.56 7.47
C GLY A 416 27.91 -21.05 7.47
N GLY A 417 26.91 -20.17 7.54
CA GLY A 417 25.48 -20.50 7.51
C GLY A 417 24.95 -20.65 6.09
N PHE A 418 24.35 -21.79 5.78
CA PHE A 418 23.57 -22.00 4.56
C PHE A 418 22.19 -22.58 4.94
N LEU A 419 21.14 -21.76 4.92
CA LEU A 419 19.84 -22.05 5.52
C LEU A 419 20.01 -22.55 6.97
N GLY A 420 20.81 -21.82 7.77
CA GLY A 420 21.32 -22.26 9.06
C GLY A 420 22.35 -23.38 8.92
N ASP A 421 22.09 -24.50 9.57
CA ASP A 421 22.91 -25.72 9.55
C ASP A 421 22.36 -26.83 8.62
N PHE A 422 21.63 -26.45 7.56
CA PHE A 422 20.97 -27.39 6.65
C PHE A 422 21.95 -28.41 6.04
N ILE A 423 23.13 -27.97 5.54
CA ILE A 423 24.10 -28.84 4.90
C ILE A 423 24.70 -29.84 5.90
N PRO A 424 25.20 -29.45 7.08
CA PRO A 424 25.67 -30.38 8.09
C PRO A 424 24.64 -31.42 8.53
N GLN A 425 23.38 -31.00 8.73
CA GLN A 425 22.29 -31.89 9.12
C GLN A 425 21.93 -32.88 8.01
N LEU A 426 21.87 -32.42 6.76
CA LEU A 426 21.63 -33.29 5.60
C LEU A 426 22.74 -34.33 5.45
N CYS A 427 24.01 -33.92 5.56
CA CYS A 427 25.15 -34.87 5.49
C CYS A 427 25.10 -35.91 6.60
N LYS A 428 24.77 -35.53 7.83
CA LYS A 428 24.59 -36.48 8.95
C LYS A 428 23.46 -37.46 8.74
N LEU A 429 22.39 -37.04 8.03
CA LEU A 429 21.25 -37.91 7.73
C LEU A 429 21.58 -38.93 6.64
N ILE A 430 22.48 -38.59 5.71
CA ILE A 430 22.96 -39.49 4.64
C ILE A 430 24.05 -40.44 5.18
N ASP A 431 25.01 -39.90 5.91
CA ASP A 431 26.12 -40.64 6.52
C ASP A 431 26.31 -40.15 7.97
N PRO A 432 25.92 -40.98 8.98
CA PRO A 432 26.02 -40.61 10.39
C PRO A 432 27.46 -40.31 10.87
N ALA A 433 28.49 -40.81 10.14
CA ALA A 433 29.91 -40.55 10.43
C ALA A 433 30.42 -39.24 9.81
N SER A 434 29.62 -38.54 9.03
CA SER A 434 30.04 -37.32 8.35
C SER A 434 30.21 -36.15 9.34
N THR A 435 31.39 -35.51 9.29
CA THR A 435 31.74 -34.31 10.07
C THR A 435 31.83 -33.06 9.19
N VAL A 436 31.10 -33.03 8.10
CA VAL A 436 31.10 -31.87 7.18
C VAL A 436 30.55 -30.64 7.88
N ALA A 437 31.40 -29.64 8.07
CA ALA A 437 31.03 -28.31 8.52
C ALA A 437 31.53 -27.29 7.49
N LEU A 438 30.76 -26.24 7.25
CA LEU A 438 31.21 -25.14 6.42
C LEU A 438 32.27 -24.33 7.17
N PRO A 439 33.33 -23.85 6.50
CA PRO A 439 34.31 -22.99 7.14
C PRO A 439 33.64 -21.70 7.62
N SER A 440 33.78 -21.40 8.90
CA SER A 440 33.27 -20.16 9.52
C SER A 440 34.44 -19.40 10.13
N LEU A 441 34.44 -18.07 9.98
CA LEU A 441 35.39 -17.19 10.65
C LEU A 441 34.92 -16.91 12.10
N PHE A 442 33.64 -16.83 12.31
CA PHE A 442 33.01 -16.69 13.61
C PHE A 442 31.62 -17.35 13.61
N ASP A 443 31.26 -17.91 14.75
CA ASP A 443 30.00 -18.62 14.93
C ASP A 443 29.05 -17.73 15.75
N PRO A 444 27.85 -17.38 15.23
CA PRO A 444 26.89 -16.57 15.95
C PRO A 444 26.51 -17.10 17.34
N LEU A 445 26.56 -18.42 17.53
CA LEU A 445 26.17 -19.07 18.78
C LEU A 445 27.31 -19.12 19.81
N ASN A 446 28.54 -19.34 19.36
CA ASN A 446 29.69 -19.50 20.25
C ASN A 446 30.38 -18.17 20.53
N ASP A 447 30.43 -17.24 19.56
CA ASP A 447 31.16 -15.97 19.63
C ASP A 447 30.27 -14.75 19.93
N THR A 448 29.17 -14.95 20.64
CA THR A 448 28.15 -13.90 20.90
C THR A 448 28.73 -12.62 21.51
N MET A 449 29.70 -12.73 22.43
CA MET A 449 30.36 -11.57 23.06
C MET A 449 31.21 -10.78 22.06
N ALA A 450 31.92 -11.44 21.16
CA ALA A 450 32.72 -10.78 20.14
C ALA A 450 31.84 -10.04 19.14
N ILE A 451 30.73 -10.66 18.73
CA ILE A 451 29.73 -10.05 17.82
C ILE A 451 29.03 -8.87 18.49
N MET A 452 28.70 -8.98 19.79
CA MET A 452 28.11 -7.88 20.55
C MET A 452 29.05 -6.66 20.60
N VAL A 453 30.31 -6.87 20.96
CA VAL A 453 31.31 -5.78 20.99
C VAL A 453 31.52 -5.23 19.59
N GLY A 454 31.58 -6.08 18.57
CA GLY A 454 31.66 -5.66 17.17
C GLY A 454 30.49 -4.78 16.74
N SER A 455 29.25 -5.15 17.12
CA SER A 455 28.05 -4.36 16.80
C SER A 455 28.06 -3.00 17.50
N LEU A 456 28.51 -2.92 18.76
CA LEU A 456 28.66 -1.65 19.49
C LEU A 456 29.73 -0.75 18.85
N VAL A 457 30.86 -1.32 18.43
CA VAL A 457 31.91 -0.56 17.72
C VAL A 457 31.41 -0.02 16.39
N LEU A 458 30.71 -0.85 15.61
CA LEU A 458 30.10 -0.42 14.34
C LEU A 458 29.06 0.67 14.53
N GLY A 459 28.23 0.55 15.57
CA GLY A 459 27.29 1.57 15.97
C GLY A 459 27.99 2.89 16.35
N GLY A 460 29.04 2.79 17.13
CA GLY A 460 29.90 3.94 17.44
C GLY A 460 30.42 4.63 16.17
N ILE A 461 30.96 3.88 15.21
CA ILE A 461 31.46 4.41 13.94
C ILE A 461 30.36 5.15 13.18
N GLN A 462 29.15 4.60 13.13
CA GLN A 462 28.02 5.24 12.45
C GLN A 462 27.62 6.56 13.15
N VAL A 463 27.49 6.56 14.48
CA VAL A 463 27.16 7.76 15.26
C VAL A 463 28.24 8.85 15.06
N PHE A 464 29.53 8.47 15.12
CA PHE A 464 30.63 9.40 14.84
C PHE A 464 30.58 9.95 13.41
N THR A 465 30.21 9.12 12.44
CA THR A 465 30.02 9.56 11.04
C THR A 465 28.87 10.56 10.92
N GLY A 466 27.74 10.32 11.60
CA GLY A 466 26.61 11.26 11.65
C GLY A 466 27.00 12.62 12.24
N MET A 467 27.76 12.63 13.35
CA MET A 467 28.30 13.84 13.95
C MET A 467 29.31 14.56 13.02
N ALA A 468 30.13 13.81 12.27
CA ALA A 468 31.06 14.39 11.28
C ALA A 468 30.29 15.15 10.18
N VAL A 469 29.18 14.59 9.70
CA VAL A 469 28.30 15.26 8.72
C VAL A 469 27.73 16.55 9.31
N SER A 470 27.25 16.51 10.56
CA SER A 470 26.75 17.70 11.28
C SER A 470 27.82 18.79 11.40
N VAL A 471 29.06 18.42 11.74
CA VAL A 471 30.20 19.36 11.80
C VAL A 471 30.46 20.02 10.44
N VAL A 472 30.51 19.21 9.37
CA VAL A 472 30.74 19.74 8.00
C VAL A 472 29.63 20.71 7.59
N GLU A 473 28.37 20.35 7.88
CA GLU A 473 27.21 21.19 7.58
C GLU A 473 27.24 22.52 8.34
N LYS A 474 27.46 22.49 9.67
CA LYS A 474 27.56 23.68 10.51
C LYS A 474 28.73 24.59 10.10
N CYS A 475 29.88 23.98 9.75
CA CYS A 475 31.04 24.74 9.23
C CYS A 475 30.73 25.41 7.89
N ARG A 476 30.05 24.73 6.99
CA ARG A 476 29.65 25.25 5.67
C ARG A 476 28.66 26.42 5.79
N ASN A 477 27.77 26.36 6.78
CA ASN A 477 26.80 27.42 7.05
C ASN A 477 27.36 28.58 7.90
N GLY A 478 28.67 28.57 8.19
CA GLY A 478 29.36 29.66 8.93
C GLY A 478 29.20 29.61 10.46
N HIS A 479 28.60 28.52 11.00
CA HIS A 479 28.36 28.32 12.43
C HIS A 479 29.48 27.50 13.10
N PHE A 480 30.72 27.81 12.82
CA PHE A 480 31.89 27.07 13.35
C PHE A 480 31.92 26.95 14.89
N PRO A 481 31.58 28.00 15.69
CA PRO A 481 31.57 27.84 17.14
C PRO A 481 30.58 26.82 17.66
N ASP A 482 29.43 26.66 16.97
CA ASP A 482 28.39 25.68 17.36
C ASP A 482 28.84 24.26 16.97
N ALA A 483 29.53 24.11 15.83
CA ALA A 483 30.14 22.83 15.46
C ALA A 483 31.19 22.36 16.49
N LEU A 484 32.00 23.30 17.00
CA LEU A 484 33.06 22.99 17.96
C LEU A 484 32.50 22.55 19.32
N PHE A 485 31.54 23.32 19.86
CA PHE A 485 31.04 23.07 21.23
C PHE A 485 29.93 22.04 21.32
N ASP A 486 29.12 21.85 20.27
CA ASP A 486 28.03 20.90 20.29
C ASP A 486 28.48 19.50 19.85
N GLU A 487 29.37 19.38 18.84
CA GLU A 487 29.72 18.09 18.23
C GLU A 487 31.15 17.63 18.61
N ILE A 488 32.16 18.48 18.36
CA ILE A 488 33.58 18.09 18.57
C ILE A 488 33.86 17.82 20.04
N THR A 489 33.22 18.55 20.95
CA THR A 489 33.32 18.33 22.39
C THR A 489 32.91 16.88 22.76
N TRP A 490 31.81 16.36 22.19
CA TRP A 490 31.37 15.00 22.44
C TRP A 490 32.30 13.96 21.83
N TRP A 491 32.94 14.23 20.69
CA TRP A 491 33.99 13.37 20.17
C TRP A 491 35.15 13.21 21.16
N ILE A 492 35.61 14.31 21.71
CA ILE A 492 36.70 14.33 22.69
C ILE A 492 36.29 13.56 23.96
N ILE A 493 35.03 13.72 24.42
CA ILE A 493 34.51 13.01 25.61
C ILE A 493 34.41 11.52 25.35
N LEU A 494 33.83 11.10 24.24
CA LEU A 494 33.66 9.69 23.89
C LEU A 494 35.01 9.01 23.63
N ALA A 495 35.90 9.65 22.88
CA ALA A 495 37.25 9.14 22.66
C ALA A 495 38.05 9.09 23.96
N GLY A 496 37.97 10.11 24.80
CA GLY A 496 38.62 10.16 26.12
C GLY A 496 38.06 9.10 27.07
N GLY A 497 36.76 8.82 27.02
CA GLY A 497 36.13 7.74 27.78
C GLY A 497 36.60 6.35 27.32
N ALA A 498 36.64 6.11 26.00
CA ALA A 498 37.18 4.87 25.45
C ALA A 498 38.67 4.66 25.80
N MET A 499 39.48 5.70 25.69
CA MET A 499 40.91 5.65 26.08
C MET A 499 41.06 5.37 27.57
N ALA A 500 40.22 5.95 28.42
CA ALA A 500 40.24 5.74 29.87
C ALA A 500 39.89 4.28 30.23
N LEU A 501 38.92 3.67 29.54
CA LEU A 501 38.57 2.25 29.70
C LEU A 501 39.70 1.31 29.25
N LEU A 502 40.46 1.68 28.22
CA LEU A 502 41.61 0.92 27.74
C LEU A 502 42.88 1.18 28.56
N GLY A 503 42.84 2.07 29.56
CA GLY A 503 43.98 2.43 30.38
C GLY A 503 45.08 3.26 29.67
N VAL A 504 44.75 3.81 28.48
CA VAL A 504 45.69 4.58 27.66
C VAL A 504 45.42 6.08 27.85
N GLY A 505 46.46 6.91 27.90
CA GLY A 505 46.33 8.39 27.95
C GLY A 505 46.01 8.96 29.32
N SER A 506 46.22 8.21 30.41
CA SER A 506 46.16 8.73 31.77
C SER A 506 47.53 9.25 32.25
N VAL A 507 47.56 10.49 32.71
CA VAL A 507 48.75 11.09 33.36
C VAL A 507 48.42 11.25 34.86
N GLY A 508 49.17 10.51 35.70
CA GLY A 508 48.91 10.48 37.13
C GLY A 508 47.53 9.91 37.56
N GLY A 509 46.95 8.98 36.76
CA GLY A 509 45.67 8.36 37.02
C GLY A 509 44.46 9.17 36.56
N VAL A 510 44.68 10.38 36.00
CA VAL A 510 43.57 11.22 35.48
C VAL A 510 43.53 11.13 33.95
N PRO A 511 42.36 10.82 33.35
CA PRO A 511 42.20 10.77 31.90
C PRO A 511 42.15 12.20 31.32
N VAL A 512 43.29 12.68 30.86
CA VAL A 512 43.50 14.10 30.42
C VAL A 512 42.54 14.48 29.29
N VAL A 513 42.34 13.60 28.31
CA VAL A 513 41.45 13.83 27.17
C VAL A 513 40.00 14.01 27.61
N LEU A 514 39.55 13.19 28.56
CA LEU A 514 38.20 13.31 29.14
C LEU A 514 38.03 14.65 29.91
N CYS A 515 39.05 15.08 30.66
CA CYS A 515 39.01 16.37 31.37
C CYS A 515 38.94 17.56 30.42
N ILE A 516 39.67 17.52 29.30
CA ILE A 516 39.62 18.58 28.27
C ILE A 516 38.20 18.63 27.68
N GLY A 517 37.63 17.50 27.31
CA GLY A 517 36.25 17.44 26.81
C GLY A 517 35.23 17.95 27.82
N GLY A 518 35.39 17.63 29.11
CA GLY A 518 34.54 18.14 30.19
C GLY A 518 34.60 19.66 30.34
N VAL A 519 35.79 20.25 30.28
CA VAL A 519 35.95 21.74 30.34
C VAL A 519 35.33 22.41 29.13
N MET A 520 35.49 21.84 27.93
CA MET A 520 34.85 22.36 26.71
C MET A 520 33.34 22.29 26.79
N LEU A 521 32.77 21.22 27.34
CA LEU A 521 31.33 21.05 27.55
C LEU A 521 30.78 22.10 28.53
N LEU A 522 31.47 22.31 29.66
CA LEU A 522 31.09 23.31 30.65
C LEU A 522 31.03 24.72 30.06
N TYR A 523 32.00 25.05 29.22
CA TYR A 523 32.05 26.35 28.53
C TYR A 523 30.95 26.46 27.47
N GLY A 524 30.80 25.42 26.61
CA GLY A 524 29.81 25.39 25.52
C GLY A 524 28.36 25.46 26.02
N ALA A 525 28.00 24.63 26.98
CA ALA A 525 26.64 24.56 27.54
C ALA A 525 26.23 25.81 28.33
N GLY A 526 27.21 26.57 28.80
CA GLY A 526 27.02 27.89 29.47
C GLY A 526 26.86 29.08 28.53
N ARG A 527 27.15 28.93 27.24
CA ARG A 527 27.08 29.99 26.24
C ARG A 527 25.64 30.52 26.08
N GLY A 528 25.47 31.83 26.08
CA GLY A 528 24.17 32.49 25.85
C GLY A 528 23.19 32.48 27.02
N LYS A 529 23.48 31.82 28.15
CA LYS A 529 22.60 31.76 29.34
C LYS A 529 23.12 32.65 30.46
N LYS A 530 22.21 33.31 31.21
CA LYS A 530 22.60 34.22 32.33
C LYS A 530 22.25 33.58 33.68
N GLY A 531 23.10 33.80 34.71
CA GLY A 531 22.83 33.41 36.08
C GLY A 531 22.65 31.89 36.32
N PHE A 532 21.66 31.50 37.12
CA PHE A 532 21.38 30.13 37.48
C PHE A 532 21.04 29.23 36.26
N GLY A 533 20.59 29.83 35.16
CA GLY A 533 20.37 29.10 33.88
C GLY A 533 21.64 28.52 33.26
N LYS A 534 22.86 28.97 33.63
CA LYS A 534 24.11 28.32 33.22
C LYS A 534 24.28 26.95 33.87
N VAL A 535 24.02 26.84 35.16
CA VAL A 535 24.20 25.59 35.92
C VAL A 535 23.18 24.54 35.46
N THR A 536 21.91 24.95 35.36
CA THR A 536 20.85 24.01 34.86
C THR A 536 21.09 23.61 33.43
N GLY A 537 21.61 24.50 32.58
CA GLY A 537 21.97 24.22 31.19
C GLY A 537 23.10 23.20 31.07
N VAL A 538 24.13 23.31 31.89
CA VAL A 538 25.25 22.35 31.93
C VAL A 538 24.80 20.99 32.43
N VAL A 539 24.04 20.93 33.54
CA VAL A 539 23.53 19.67 34.08
C VAL A 539 22.62 18.95 33.05
N ALA A 540 21.75 19.70 32.39
CA ALA A 540 20.90 19.17 31.34
C ALA A 540 21.70 18.68 30.12
N ALA A 541 22.73 19.41 29.69
CA ALA A 541 23.59 19.02 28.59
C ALA A 541 24.40 17.76 28.88
N VAL A 542 24.95 17.63 30.10
CA VAL A 542 25.65 16.42 30.54
C VAL A 542 24.71 15.25 30.62
N TYR A 543 23.55 15.40 31.27
CA TYR A 543 22.58 14.34 31.44
C TYR A 543 22.05 13.83 30.08
N ASN A 544 21.54 14.75 29.25
CA ASN A 544 20.98 14.40 27.94
C ASN A 544 22.04 13.83 26.98
N GLY A 545 23.25 14.37 27.03
CA GLY A 545 24.34 13.88 26.18
C GLY A 545 24.80 12.48 26.59
N VAL A 546 25.12 12.26 27.86
CA VAL A 546 25.58 10.94 28.32
C VAL A 546 24.49 9.88 28.13
N THR A 547 23.25 10.17 28.56
CA THR A 547 22.13 9.21 28.40
C THR A 547 21.78 8.99 26.93
N GLY A 548 21.81 10.03 26.09
CA GLY A 548 21.53 9.92 24.65
C GLY A 548 22.56 9.07 23.93
N PHE A 549 23.87 9.37 24.07
CA PHE A 549 24.91 8.58 23.40
C PHE A 549 24.97 7.13 23.90
N PHE A 550 24.78 6.93 25.20
CA PHE A 550 24.74 5.58 25.78
C PHE A 550 23.55 4.78 25.24
N SER A 551 22.35 5.38 25.18
CA SER A 551 21.16 4.78 24.62
C SER A 551 21.35 4.44 23.14
N ASP A 552 21.88 5.38 22.35
CA ASP A 552 22.11 5.18 20.93
C ASP A 552 23.08 4.03 20.67
N ILE A 553 24.22 3.99 21.36
CA ILE A 553 25.20 2.93 21.19
C ILE A 553 24.61 1.57 21.62
N LEU A 554 23.89 1.49 22.75
CA LEU A 554 23.21 0.26 23.18
C LEU A 554 22.18 -0.24 22.18
N SER A 555 21.53 0.65 21.43
CA SER A 555 20.55 0.26 20.41
C SER A 555 21.15 -0.66 19.33
N TYR A 556 22.48 -0.59 19.10
CA TYR A 556 23.16 -1.46 18.13
C TYR A 556 23.35 -2.91 18.59
N VAL A 557 23.11 -3.25 19.86
CA VAL A 557 23.03 -4.63 20.33
C VAL A 557 21.95 -5.41 19.58
N ARG A 558 20.97 -4.73 19.03
CA ARG A 558 19.92 -5.32 18.19
C ARG A 558 20.47 -6.03 16.94
N LEU A 559 21.59 -5.57 16.39
CA LEU A 559 22.24 -6.22 15.25
C LEU A 559 22.64 -7.66 15.61
N MET A 560 23.28 -7.84 16.76
CA MET A 560 23.64 -9.16 17.29
C MET A 560 22.41 -9.99 17.63
N ALA A 561 21.39 -9.37 18.30
CA ALA A 561 20.20 -10.10 18.72
C ALA A 561 19.40 -10.69 17.55
N LEU A 562 19.28 -9.95 16.44
CA LEU A 562 18.59 -10.42 15.23
C LEU A 562 19.40 -11.49 14.48
N MET A 563 20.72 -11.30 14.37
CA MET A 563 21.62 -12.30 13.80
C MET A 563 21.49 -13.64 14.54
N LEU A 564 21.55 -13.61 15.88
CA LEU A 564 21.42 -14.78 16.73
C LEU A 564 20.03 -15.43 16.60
N SER A 565 18.96 -14.63 16.67
CA SER A 565 17.60 -15.12 16.54
C SER A 565 17.36 -15.83 15.21
N GLY A 566 17.84 -15.24 14.10
CA GLY A 566 17.72 -15.83 12.77
C GLY A 566 18.44 -17.17 12.65
N ALA A 567 19.67 -17.25 13.17
CA ALA A 567 20.47 -18.48 13.16
C ALA A 567 19.83 -19.58 14.01
N VAL A 568 19.38 -19.27 15.23
CA VAL A 568 18.72 -20.23 16.13
C VAL A 568 17.43 -20.78 15.51
N LEU A 569 16.57 -19.91 14.95
CA LEU A 569 15.34 -20.36 14.31
C LEU A 569 15.59 -21.29 13.12
N ALA A 570 16.58 -20.99 12.27
CA ALA A 570 16.97 -21.86 11.17
C ALA A 570 17.42 -23.25 11.66
N GLN A 571 18.24 -23.29 12.71
CA GLN A 571 18.70 -24.56 13.31
C GLN A 571 17.54 -25.36 13.92
N VAL A 572 16.61 -24.72 14.61
CA VAL A 572 15.43 -25.39 15.19
C VAL A 572 14.60 -26.07 14.10
N PHE A 573 14.33 -25.39 12.99
CA PHE A 573 13.57 -25.99 11.88
C PHE A 573 14.32 -27.16 11.24
N ASN A 574 15.63 -27.05 11.07
CA ASN A 574 16.46 -28.14 10.53
C ASN A 574 16.52 -29.32 11.51
N MET A 575 16.64 -29.07 12.81
CA MET A 575 16.61 -30.12 13.84
C MET A 575 15.28 -30.86 13.85
N LEU A 576 14.14 -30.11 13.81
CA LEU A 576 12.81 -30.71 13.70
C LEU A 576 12.66 -31.60 12.47
N GLY A 577 13.20 -31.17 11.34
CA GLY A 577 13.26 -31.98 10.14
C GLY A 577 14.11 -33.25 10.32
N ALA A 578 15.28 -33.15 10.94
CA ALA A 578 16.19 -34.26 11.16
C ALA A 578 15.65 -35.34 12.09
N THR A 579 14.78 -34.99 13.07
CA THR A 579 14.16 -35.98 13.97
C THR A 579 13.29 -37.01 13.27
N THR A 580 12.81 -36.70 12.06
CA THR A 580 11.97 -37.64 11.28
C THR A 580 12.74 -38.82 10.68
N GLY A 581 14.09 -38.75 10.60
CA GLY A 581 14.94 -39.81 10.04
C GLY A 581 14.77 -40.05 8.53
N ASN A 582 13.93 -39.28 7.84
CA ASN A 582 13.68 -39.43 6.40
C ASN A 582 14.12 -38.17 5.65
N ILE A 583 14.95 -38.34 4.62
CA ILE A 583 15.52 -37.23 3.83
C ILE A 583 14.41 -36.39 3.18
N VAL A 584 13.37 -37.00 2.64
CA VAL A 584 12.28 -36.27 1.96
C VAL A 584 11.53 -35.38 2.95
N THR A 585 11.18 -35.91 4.12
CA THR A 585 10.49 -35.17 5.17
C THR A 585 11.38 -34.06 5.74
N PHE A 586 12.67 -34.35 5.93
CA PHE A 586 13.67 -33.35 6.34
C PHE A 586 13.68 -32.16 5.37
N VAL A 587 13.83 -32.41 4.06
CA VAL A 587 13.87 -31.35 3.04
C VAL A 587 12.59 -30.52 3.04
N ILE A 588 11.42 -31.16 3.13
CA ILE A 588 10.14 -30.43 3.13
C ILE A 588 10.02 -29.56 4.38
N ILE A 589 10.27 -30.11 5.58
CA ILE A 589 10.14 -29.35 6.84
C ILE A 589 11.16 -28.21 6.88
N SER A 590 12.42 -28.48 6.53
CA SER A 590 13.47 -27.46 6.50
C SER A 590 13.17 -26.38 5.46
N LEU A 591 12.67 -26.73 4.27
CA LEU A 591 12.33 -25.74 3.25
C LEU A 591 11.18 -24.83 3.69
N VAL A 592 10.10 -25.40 4.23
CA VAL A 592 8.96 -24.64 4.74
C VAL A 592 9.37 -23.76 5.91
N GLY A 593 10.11 -24.32 6.89
CA GLY A 593 10.60 -23.59 8.06
C GLY A 593 11.56 -22.47 7.69
N ASN A 594 12.54 -22.73 6.82
CA ASN A 594 13.49 -21.71 6.38
C ASN A 594 12.83 -20.64 5.48
N THR A 595 11.80 -21.00 4.69
CA THR A 595 11.02 -19.98 3.94
C THR A 595 10.28 -19.04 4.88
N LEU A 596 9.67 -19.56 5.95
CA LEU A 596 9.02 -18.76 6.97
C LEU A 596 10.05 -17.88 7.71
N ASN A 597 11.19 -18.47 8.10
CA ASN A 597 12.29 -17.76 8.77
C ASN A 597 12.85 -16.64 7.89
N LEU A 598 13.04 -16.89 6.58
CA LEU A 598 13.44 -15.87 5.61
C LEU A 598 12.47 -14.69 5.60
N ALA A 599 11.16 -14.96 5.55
CA ALA A 599 10.15 -13.90 5.52
C ALA A 599 10.13 -13.07 6.82
N LEU A 600 10.22 -13.72 7.99
CA LEU A 600 10.26 -13.05 9.29
C LEU A 600 11.53 -12.23 9.47
N ASN A 601 12.71 -12.81 9.14
CA ASN A 601 13.98 -12.11 9.25
C ASN A 601 14.11 -10.97 8.26
N LEU A 602 13.65 -11.13 7.00
CA LEU A 602 13.65 -10.05 6.00
C LEU A 602 12.89 -8.83 6.51
N LEU A 603 11.67 -9.05 7.05
CA LEU A 603 10.86 -7.99 7.62
C LEU A 603 11.52 -7.40 8.88
N GLY A 604 12.00 -8.27 9.78
CA GLY A 604 12.67 -7.86 11.03
C GLY A 604 13.91 -7.02 10.77
N CYS A 605 14.82 -7.49 9.91
CA CYS A 605 16.05 -6.77 9.54
C CYS A 605 15.73 -5.41 8.90
N TYR A 606 14.75 -5.37 7.98
CA TYR A 606 14.33 -4.13 7.34
C TYR A 606 13.80 -3.09 8.35
N VAL A 607 12.87 -3.48 9.21
CA VAL A 607 12.25 -2.57 10.19
C VAL A 607 13.27 -2.10 11.24
N HIS A 608 14.10 -3.00 11.73
CA HIS A 608 15.06 -2.66 12.78
C HIS A 608 16.24 -1.86 12.26
N ASP A 609 16.68 -2.09 11.02
CA ASP A 609 17.70 -1.27 10.38
C ASP A 609 17.18 0.14 10.09
N MET A 610 15.97 0.26 9.53
CA MET A 610 15.33 1.57 9.36
C MET A 610 15.28 2.36 10.68
N ARG A 611 14.95 1.68 11.79
CA ARG A 611 14.92 2.35 13.09
C ARG A 611 16.29 2.87 13.51
N LEU A 612 17.37 2.10 13.29
CA LEU A 612 18.74 2.55 13.58
C LEU A 612 19.12 3.77 12.73
N GLN A 613 18.70 3.77 11.44
CA GLN A 613 18.96 4.92 10.57
C GLN A 613 18.15 6.15 10.99
N PHE A 614 16.87 6.00 11.31
CA PHE A 614 15.98 7.13 11.55
C PHE A 614 16.18 7.79 12.91
N LEU A 615 16.41 7.01 13.97
CA LEU A 615 16.50 7.55 15.32
C LEU A 615 17.96 7.86 15.70
N GLU A 616 18.85 6.91 15.54
CA GLU A 616 20.23 7.02 16.02
C GLU A 616 21.13 7.79 15.05
N PHE A 617 20.92 7.64 13.73
CA PHE A 617 21.79 8.27 12.72
C PHE A 617 21.24 9.62 12.23
N PHE A 618 19.99 9.66 11.72
CA PHE A 618 19.40 10.91 11.21
C PHE A 618 19.21 11.96 12.31
N GLY A 619 18.89 11.53 13.53
CA GLY A 619 18.78 12.42 14.69
C GLY A 619 20.02 13.29 14.96
N ARG A 620 21.18 12.99 14.33
CA ARG A 620 22.42 13.72 14.52
C ARG A 620 22.62 14.89 13.56
N PHE A 621 22.15 14.80 12.32
CA PHE A 621 22.44 15.82 11.29
C PHE A 621 21.27 16.14 10.37
N TYR A 622 20.23 15.29 10.35
CA TYR A 622 19.20 15.40 9.35
C TYR A 622 18.24 16.56 9.62
N LYS A 623 17.99 17.36 8.60
CA LYS A 623 16.95 18.39 8.60
C LYS A 623 15.81 17.91 7.72
N ASP A 624 14.68 17.67 8.31
CA ASP A 624 13.43 17.26 7.65
C ASP A 624 12.65 18.47 7.11
N GLY A 625 11.50 18.19 6.49
CA GLY A 625 10.55 19.20 6.02
C GLY A 625 10.69 19.56 4.54
N GLY A 626 11.55 18.89 3.76
CA GLY A 626 11.60 19.05 2.31
C GLY A 626 10.39 18.48 1.60
N LYS A 627 10.03 19.05 0.45
CA LYS A 627 8.96 18.55 -0.44
C LYS A 627 9.58 17.75 -1.59
N ALA A 628 9.05 16.56 -1.86
CA ALA A 628 9.52 15.77 -3.00
C ALA A 628 9.17 16.47 -4.33
N PHE A 629 10.12 16.55 -5.25
CA PHE A 629 9.89 17.08 -6.58
C PHE A 629 8.93 16.19 -7.38
N ARG A 630 7.78 16.72 -7.74
CA ARG A 630 6.72 16.03 -8.50
C ARG A 630 6.45 16.74 -9.82
N PRO A 631 7.28 16.51 -10.83
CA PRO A 631 7.10 17.17 -12.12
C PRO A 631 5.81 16.73 -12.79
N LEU A 632 5.25 17.63 -13.61
CA LEU A 632 4.19 17.29 -14.55
C LEU A 632 4.73 16.29 -15.56
N CYS A 633 4.35 15.02 -15.43
CA CYS A 633 4.83 13.92 -16.29
C CYS A 633 3.69 12.98 -16.69
N MET A 634 3.94 12.14 -17.68
CA MET A 634 2.99 11.08 -18.04
C MET A 634 3.02 10.00 -16.97
N GLN A 635 1.83 9.62 -16.48
CA GLN A 635 1.68 8.54 -15.50
C GLN A 635 1.34 7.24 -16.20
N SER A 636 2.09 6.18 -15.92
CA SER A 636 1.80 4.84 -16.43
C SER A 636 1.92 3.80 -15.31
N ASN A 637 0.77 3.18 -14.96
CA ASN A 637 0.69 2.13 -13.97
C ASN A 637 0.70 0.73 -14.60
N TYR A 638 0.07 0.58 -15.75
CA TYR A 638 -0.13 -0.70 -16.44
C TYR A 638 0.79 -0.93 -17.62
N VAL A 639 1.23 0.13 -18.30
CA VAL A 639 2.07 0.05 -19.49
C VAL A 639 3.46 0.65 -19.26
N GLU A 640 4.44 0.32 -20.09
CA GLU A 640 5.75 0.97 -20.14
C GLU A 640 5.82 1.85 -21.39
N ILE A 641 5.88 3.16 -21.18
CA ILE A 641 6.00 4.13 -22.30
C ILE A 641 7.45 4.11 -22.79
N VAL A 642 7.65 3.74 -24.04
CA VAL A 642 8.95 3.82 -24.70
C VAL A 642 9.04 5.17 -25.37
N LYS A 643 9.93 6.05 -24.85
CA LYS A 643 10.23 7.32 -25.51
C LYS A 643 10.98 7.02 -26.81
N GLU A 644 10.44 7.48 -27.92
CA GLU A 644 11.19 7.54 -29.18
C GLU A 644 12.21 8.66 -28.99
N GLU A 645 13.50 8.30 -28.89
CA GLU A 645 14.59 9.27 -28.99
C GLU A 645 14.56 9.82 -30.43
N HIS A 646 13.84 10.91 -30.60
CA HIS A 646 14.08 11.73 -31.80
C HIS A 646 15.42 12.44 -31.60
N GLU A 647 16.41 12.05 -32.41
CA GLU A 647 17.65 12.75 -32.64
C GLU A 647 17.43 14.26 -32.94
#